data_a774c8375221a05f18a32a0213a5dba2
#
_entry.id   a774c8375221a05f18a32a0213a5dba2
#
_cell.length_a   1.000
_cell.length_b   1.000
_cell.length_c   1.000
_cell.angle_alpha   90.00
_cell.angle_beta   90.00
_cell.angle_gamma   90.00
#
_symmetry.space_group_name_H-M   'P 1'
#
loop_
_entity.id
_entity.type
_entity.pdbx_description
1 polymer ?
#
loop_
_entity_poly.entity_id
_entity_poly.type
_entity_poly.pdbx_seq_one_letter_code
_entity_poly.pdbx_strand_id
1 'polypeptide(L)'
;MNLLLKTLAAHCLLLLPAAAAFAQKTGGGTVADIKDQPIAFANIVLLAKADSTIITGVTAKEDGTFSISLPQKPCLVRLTSLGYRTLTLPADTLLHRPRLLLESTDSVLGEAVVSARRPISRLEAGAIITTVENTVLSKSGNAKDLLSRVPGLNKTSDDNIEVLGKGTPLFYINGREMRDPKELERLRSEDIKSVEVIQNPGARYDSSVGAVVRIRTVKRAGDGFGVDAIANFYQAFYPKESGQLNMRYRHKGLELFAEGNFTQWKTKSTSQTVQTIFSDHIWQQDFTQRICFDYKRVNATAGFNLDLKGESSLGMRYAYDRQLPFKATGSLNSQVFEDGAPSDVLRSEILMNHEAEPTHQLNAYYYGKFGKQELNIDADFYMQRANQSQTSDEQSQTADDRKVDTDNPIKSITGAAKIHYGVPLGGGKFGVGVQASLTDRTDDYIVKNATEETAAWGVQSSSTELRQQAVAGYAEYARNIKKWNFSAGLRFEHVSFDYFANNVKQPGQCRTYDNFFPKLSLAGPVGKTQLMLSYSSTTQRPSYNHLSNNVTYANRYLMQGGNPYLRPSFTHSVSAVSVWKFLQANVTFQQVKDAVIQWTERVPGNSSAVKISNINKSFPTLSASVSASPVIKKIWHPTWTLYLMKQWFEMSMDGLGTVKSKNPIFNGSWSNSFELPKKYTVMLDMGYSSAGNYQNARLTRRDLFQLSLGLRKSWFKDQLTLTVRGYNLLNKNQWDNTIYTNLTQSRQSSISEGRMLGVTLQWRFNASHSRYRGQGADSGEIQRLSSGSNKQ
;
A
#
# COMPACT_ATOMS: atom_id res chain seq x y z
N MET A 1 -9.31 66.88 -10.58
CA MET A 1 -9.75 65.76 -9.76
C MET A 1 -10.98 66.08 -8.93
N ASN A 2 -11.76 67.05 -9.34
CA ASN A 2 -12.98 67.50 -8.63
C ASN A 2 -14.24 67.61 -9.51
N LEU A 3 -14.16 67.15 -10.75
CA LEU A 3 -15.32 67.20 -11.65
C LEU A 3 -15.88 65.79 -12.00
N LEU A 4 -15.10 64.73 -11.74
CA LEU A 4 -15.51 63.32 -11.98
C LEU A 4 -16.27 62.69 -10.78
N LEU A 5 -16.19 63.27 -9.59
CA LEU A 5 -16.96 62.81 -8.42
C LEU A 5 -18.37 63.42 -8.34
N LYS A 6 -18.66 64.50 -9.04
CA LYS A 6 -20.01 65.14 -8.99
C LYS A 6 -20.95 64.60 -10.09
N THR A 7 -20.46 63.94 -11.11
CA THR A 7 -21.27 63.31 -12.17
C THR A 7 -21.69 61.87 -11.80
N LEU A 8 -20.95 61.16 -10.94
CA LEU A 8 -21.38 59.83 -10.44
C LEU A 8 -22.46 59.87 -9.35
N ALA A 9 -22.55 60.98 -8.59
CA ALA A 9 -23.59 61.15 -7.58
C ALA A 9 -24.97 61.51 -8.11
N ALA A 10 -25.03 62.05 -9.35
CA ALA A 10 -26.30 62.48 -9.96
C ALA A 10 -26.97 61.37 -10.82
N HIS A 11 -26.33 60.30 -11.13
CA HIS A 11 -26.87 59.16 -11.90
C HIS A 11 -27.34 57.99 -11.02
N CYS A 12 -27.04 57.98 -9.73
CA CYS A 12 -27.57 56.97 -8.77
C CYS A 12 -28.93 57.31 -8.16
N LEU A 13 -29.51 58.49 -8.43
CA LEU A 13 -30.76 58.91 -7.81
C LEU A 13 -32.00 58.82 -8.74
N LEU A 14 -31.92 58.21 -9.93
CA LEU A 14 -33.04 58.14 -10.89
C LEU A 14 -33.40 56.72 -11.37
N LEU A 15 -33.01 55.65 -10.60
CA LEU A 15 -33.48 54.28 -10.83
C LEU A 15 -33.95 53.66 -9.53
N LEU A 16 -34.92 54.26 -8.88
CA LEU A 16 -35.82 53.56 -8.01
C LEU A 16 -37.04 53.11 -8.86
N PRO A 17 -37.15 51.82 -9.20
CA PRO A 17 -38.46 51.30 -9.56
C PRO A 17 -39.29 51.34 -8.28
N ALA A 18 -40.46 51.92 -8.34
CA ALA A 18 -41.50 51.79 -7.32
C ALA A 18 -41.75 50.28 -7.11
N ALA A 19 -41.06 49.69 -6.11
CA ALA A 19 -41.45 48.42 -5.59
C ALA A 19 -42.77 48.64 -4.84
N ALA A 20 -43.87 48.34 -5.49
CA ALA A 20 -45.13 48.12 -4.86
C ALA A 20 -44.86 47.13 -3.71
N ALA A 21 -44.93 47.62 -2.48
CA ALA A 21 -44.84 46.80 -1.29
C ALA A 21 -46.08 45.91 -1.29
N PHE A 22 -45.99 44.71 -1.91
CA PHE A 22 -46.91 43.64 -1.61
C PHE A 22 -46.67 43.22 -0.18
N ALA A 23 -47.60 43.60 0.71
CA ALA A 23 -47.60 43.19 2.11
C ALA A 23 -47.59 41.62 2.14
N GLN A 24 -46.45 41.05 2.30
CA GLN A 24 -46.29 39.59 2.51
C GLN A 24 -46.92 39.24 3.88
N LYS A 25 -47.97 38.43 3.88
CA LYS A 25 -48.58 37.94 5.10
C LYS A 25 -47.55 37.14 5.90
N THR A 26 -47.33 37.52 7.14
CA THR A 26 -46.43 36.82 8.06
C THR A 26 -47.26 35.94 8.99
N GLY A 27 -47.03 34.66 8.99
CA GLY A 27 -47.55 33.73 9.97
C GLY A 27 -46.52 33.52 11.07
N GLY A 28 -47.00 33.24 12.28
CA GLY A 28 -46.13 32.97 13.42
C GLY A 28 -46.88 32.20 14.52
N GLY A 29 -46.19 31.79 15.54
CA GLY A 29 -46.79 31.06 16.66
C GLY A 29 -45.74 30.48 17.60
N THR A 30 -46.21 29.69 18.53
CA THR A 30 -45.37 28.95 19.48
C THR A 30 -45.58 27.44 19.29
N VAL A 31 -44.51 26.67 19.22
CA VAL A 31 -44.56 25.22 19.22
C VAL A 31 -44.40 24.72 20.65
N ALA A 32 -45.37 23.92 21.12
CA ALA A 32 -45.37 23.37 22.49
C ALA A 32 -45.75 21.88 22.46
N ASP A 33 -45.46 21.17 23.53
CA ASP A 33 -45.95 19.83 23.75
C ASP A 33 -47.38 19.82 24.32
N ILE A 34 -47.96 18.62 24.50
CA ILE A 34 -49.31 18.44 25.08
C ILE A 34 -49.38 18.87 26.57
N LYS A 35 -48.24 19.03 27.25
CA LYS A 35 -48.13 19.53 28.64
C LYS A 35 -47.81 21.02 28.68
N ASP A 36 -47.93 21.69 27.52
CA ASP A 36 -47.74 23.12 27.39
C ASP A 36 -46.29 23.61 27.54
N GLN A 37 -45.30 22.70 27.46
CA GLN A 37 -43.87 23.03 27.48
C GLN A 37 -43.40 23.47 26.09
N PRO A 38 -42.69 24.59 25.93
CA PRO A 38 -42.20 25.03 24.63
C PRO A 38 -41.20 24.03 24.06
N ILE A 39 -41.33 23.73 22.75
CA ILE A 39 -40.38 22.85 22.02
C ILE A 39 -39.37 23.75 21.33
N ALA A 40 -38.20 23.87 21.94
CA ALA A 40 -37.07 24.58 21.35
C ALA A 40 -36.58 23.94 20.03
N PHE A 41 -36.20 24.78 19.09
CA PHE A 41 -35.56 24.39 17.83
C PHE A 41 -36.38 23.41 16.94
N ALA A 42 -37.70 23.39 17.06
CA ALA A 42 -38.57 22.67 16.13
C ALA A 42 -38.41 23.25 14.71
N ASN A 43 -38.39 22.40 13.70
CA ASN A 43 -38.31 22.80 12.30
C ASN A 43 -39.71 23.07 11.75
N ILE A 44 -39.96 24.24 11.18
CA ILE A 44 -41.20 24.67 10.54
C ILE A 44 -40.89 24.88 9.05
N VAL A 45 -41.50 24.08 8.19
CA VAL A 45 -41.23 24.06 6.74
C VAL A 45 -42.52 24.26 5.98
N LEU A 46 -42.55 25.22 5.04
CA LEU A 46 -43.66 25.42 4.12
C LEU A 46 -43.46 24.56 2.87
N LEU A 47 -44.49 23.84 2.51
CA LEU A 47 -44.50 22.93 1.35
C LEU A 47 -45.58 23.37 0.36
N ALA A 48 -45.24 23.26 -0.94
CA ALA A 48 -46.22 23.43 -1.99
C ALA A 48 -47.31 22.36 -1.90
N LYS A 49 -48.58 22.74 -1.98
CA LYS A 49 -49.71 21.82 -1.83
C LYS A 49 -49.78 20.80 -2.99
N ALA A 50 -49.22 21.15 -4.17
CA ALA A 50 -49.31 20.32 -5.37
C ALA A 50 -48.37 19.11 -5.37
N ASP A 51 -47.12 19.28 -4.91
CA ASP A 51 -46.06 18.28 -5.03
C ASP A 51 -45.21 18.10 -3.76
N SER A 52 -45.59 18.76 -2.67
CA SER A 52 -44.87 18.76 -1.37
C SER A 52 -43.41 19.22 -1.48
N THR A 53 -43.02 19.99 -2.50
CA THR A 53 -41.72 20.64 -2.58
C THR A 53 -41.57 21.72 -1.51
N ILE A 54 -40.35 21.84 -0.97
CA ILE A 54 -40.04 22.82 0.08
C ILE A 54 -40.00 24.21 -0.54
N ILE A 55 -40.85 25.15 -0.01
CA ILE A 55 -40.88 26.55 -0.41
C ILE A 55 -39.89 27.35 0.43
N THR A 56 -39.99 27.24 1.76
CA THR A 56 -39.13 27.91 2.74
C THR A 56 -39.24 27.22 4.10
N GLY A 57 -38.37 27.53 5.05
CA GLY A 57 -38.46 27.01 6.40
C GLY A 57 -37.73 27.90 7.40
N VAL A 58 -38.16 27.79 8.67
CA VAL A 58 -37.57 28.47 9.83
C VAL A 58 -37.45 27.47 10.97
N THR A 59 -36.62 27.79 11.97
CA THR A 59 -36.49 27.01 13.19
C THR A 59 -37.08 27.83 14.37
N ALA A 60 -37.84 27.19 15.24
CA ALA A 60 -38.33 27.83 16.47
C ALA A 60 -37.17 28.23 17.37
N LYS A 61 -37.36 29.33 18.12
CA LYS A 61 -36.42 29.80 19.14
C LYS A 61 -36.45 28.89 20.39
N GLU A 62 -35.61 29.17 21.38
CA GLU A 62 -35.57 28.40 22.63
C GLU A 62 -36.89 28.41 23.39
N ASP A 63 -37.66 29.50 23.28
CA ASP A 63 -38.99 29.66 23.85
C ASP A 63 -40.12 29.03 23.00
N GLY A 64 -39.78 28.31 21.95
CA GLY A 64 -40.69 27.67 21.00
C GLY A 64 -41.35 28.66 20.03
N THR A 65 -41.08 29.96 20.07
CA THR A 65 -41.68 30.94 19.14
C THR A 65 -41.02 30.93 17.78
N PHE A 66 -41.80 31.17 16.71
CA PHE A 66 -41.33 31.31 15.35
C PHE A 66 -42.14 32.35 14.57
N SER A 67 -41.56 32.82 13.45
CA SER A 67 -42.21 33.67 12.47
C SER A 67 -41.74 33.29 11.06
N ILE A 68 -42.70 33.16 10.14
CA ILE A 68 -42.43 32.72 8.76
C ILE A 68 -43.27 33.51 7.75
N SER A 69 -42.68 33.93 6.64
CA SER A 69 -43.40 34.63 5.58
C SER A 69 -44.23 33.61 4.76
N LEU A 70 -45.54 33.91 4.64
CA LEU A 70 -46.47 33.03 3.92
C LEU A 70 -46.55 33.45 2.44
N PRO A 71 -46.36 32.51 1.49
CA PRO A 71 -46.54 32.78 0.08
C PRO A 71 -48.03 32.97 -0.25
N GLN A 72 -48.34 33.71 -1.34
CA GLN A 72 -49.73 33.92 -1.77
C GLN A 72 -50.39 32.65 -2.35
N LYS A 73 -49.60 31.61 -2.66
CA LYS A 73 -50.11 30.33 -3.18
C LYS A 73 -50.48 29.41 -2.01
N PRO A 74 -51.53 28.59 -2.15
CA PRO A 74 -51.89 27.61 -1.12
C PRO A 74 -50.71 26.66 -0.84
N CYS A 75 -50.32 26.61 0.45
CA CYS A 75 -49.21 25.77 0.92
C CYS A 75 -49.56 25.06 2.23
N LEU A 76 -48.81 24.05 2.56
CA LEU A 76 -48.88 23.31 3.81
C LEU A 76 -47.71 23.72 4.71
N VAL A 77 -47.92 23.77 6.03
CA VAL A 77 -46.86 23.87 7.01
C VAL A 77 -46.64 22.50 7.64
N ARG A 78 -45.39 22.09 7.69
CA ARG A 78 -44.95 20.86 8.36
C ARG A 78 -44.04 21.23 9.52
N LEU A 79 -44.42 20.76 10.72
CA LEU A 79 -43.64 20.91 11.93
C LEU A 79 -43.00 19.56 12.28
N THR A 80 -41.70 19.59 12.56
CA THR A 80 -40.94 18.43 13.00
C THR A 80 -40.01 18.76 14.15
N SER A 81 -39.96 17.89 15.16
CA SER A 81 -39.02 17.95 16.25
C SER A 81 -38.67 16.54 16.69
N LEU A 82 -37.43 16.33 17.16
CA LEU A 82 -36.96 15.00 17.60
C LEU A 82 -37.76 14.59 18.86
N GLY A 83 -38.33 13.37 18.82
CA GLY A 83 -39.17 12.84 19.91
C GLY A 83 -40.63 13.24 19.82
N TYR A 84 -41.07 13.92 18.76
CA TYR A 84 -42.45 14.35 18.55
C TYR A 84 -43.01 13.87 17.22
N ARG A 85 -44.31 13.66 17.15
CA ARG A 85 -45.03 13.29 15.95
C ARG A 85 -45.07 14.48 14.97
N THR A 86 -44.72 14.22 13.71
CA THR A 86 -44.78 15.25 12.67
C THR A 86 -46.21 15.76 12.50
N LEU A 87 -46.41 17.08 12.59
CA LEU A 87 -47.68 17.74 12.35
C LEU A 87 -47.65 18.45 11.00
N THR A 88 -48.64 18.20 10.16
CA THR A 88 -48.82 18.91 8.88
C THR A 88 -50.19 19.54 8.81
N LEU A 89 -50.23 20.84 8.55
CA LEU A 89 -51.45 21.65 8.53
C LEU A 89 -51.46 22.57 7.29
N PRO A 90 -52.65 23.08 6.85
CA PRO A 90 -52.68 24.20 5.90
C PRO A 90 -51.92 25.42 6.50
N ALA A 91 -51.12 26.09 5.69
CA ALA A 91 -50.30 27.21 6.20
C ALA A 91 -51.15 28.41 6.69
N ASP A 92 -52.38 28.58 6.20
CA ASP A 92 -53.32 29.60 6.66
C ASP A 92 -53.65 29.43 8.14
N THR A 93 -53.49 28.26 8.71
CA THR A 93 -53.67 27.96 10.12
C THR A 93 -52.73 28.80 10.99
N LEU A 94 -51.54 29.17 10.48
CA LEU A 94 -50.56 30.01 11.17
C LEU A 94 -51.03 31.43 11.42
N LEU A 95 -52.06 31.89 10.69
CA LEU A 95 -52.66 33.21 10.90
C LEU A 95 -53.67 33.24 12.07
N HIS A 96 -54.27 32.11 12.40
CA HIS A 96 -55.41 32.02 13.34
C HIS A 96 -55.10 31.17 14.58
N ARG A 97 -54.00 30.47 14.60
CA ARG A 97 -53.67 29.56 15.70
C ARG A 97 -52.25 29.81 16.21
N PRO A 98 -52.12 30.68 17.21
CA PRO A 98 -50.80 31.11 17.71
C PRO A 98 -50.03 30.01 18.43
N ARG A 99 -50.65 28.87 18.76
CA ARG A 99 -50.02 27.75 19.46
C ARG A 99 -50.24 26.44 18.76
N LEU A 100 -49.13 25.72 18.44
CA LEU A 100 -49.14 24.45 17.72
C LEU A 100 -48.60 23.36 18.64
N LEU A 101 -49.45 22.39 18.94
CA LEU A 101 -49.13 21.31 19.88
C LEU A 101 -48.61 20.11 19.12
N LEU A 102 -47.45 19.58 19.51
CA LEU A 102 -46.91 18.34 19.04
C LEU A 102 -47.06 17.23 20.09
N GLU A 103 -47.58 16.11 19.71
CA GLU A 103 -47.68 14.92 20.55
C GLU A 103 -46.30 14.24 20.65
N SER A 104 -45.85 13.94 21.88
CA SER A 104 -44.64 13.16 22.07
C SER A 104 -44.85 11.74 21.54
N THR A 105 -43.91 11.25 20.78
CA THR A 105 -43.87 9.84 20.42
C THR A 105 -43.14 9.11 21.53
N ASP A 106 -43.81 8.26 22.27
CA ASP A 106 -43.20 7.19 23.09
C ASP A 106 -42.60 6.09 22.19
N SER A 107 -41.97 6.47 21.11
CA SER A 107 -41.11 5.54 20.41
C SER A 107 -39.82 5.49 21.25
N VAL A 108 -39.66 4.45 22.07
CA VAL A 108 -38.37 3.85 22.29
C VAL A 108 -37.73 3.85 20.89
N LEU A 109 -36.71 4.70 20.72
CA LEU A 109 -35.88 4.64 19.54
C LEU A 109 -35.39 3.20 19.50
N GLY A 110 -36.10 2.35 18.75
CA GLY A 110 -35.57 1.05 18.39
C GLY A 110 -34.21 1.33 17.90
N GLU A 111 -33.21 0.74 18.56
CA GLU A 111 -31.81 0.79 18.19
C GLU A 111 -31.77 0.86 16.67
N ALA A 112 -31.34 2.00 16.10
CA ALA A 112 -31.25 2.11 14.67
C ALA A 112 -30.23 1.05 14.25
N VAL A 113 -30.72 -0.13 13.94
CA VAL A 113 -29.91 -1.21 13.36
C VAL A 113 -29.50 -0.66 12.03
N VAL A 114 -28.36 0.00 12.01
CA VAL A 114 -27.64 0.34 10.77
C VAL A 114 -27.34 -1.00 10.15
N SER A 115 -28.25 -1.52 9.35
CA SER A 115 -28.04 -2.75 8.58
C SER A 115 -26.92 -2.43 7.60
N ALA A 116 -25.74 -2.95 7.88
CA ALA A 116 -24.59 -2.78 7.01
C ALA A 116 -24.99 -3.24 5.61
N ARG A 117 -24.84 -2.34 4.63
CA ARG A 117 -25.17 -2.62 3.23
C ARG A 117 -24.12 -3.58 2.66
N ARG A 118 -24.53 -4.33 1.66
CA ARG A 118 -23.63 -5.21 0.91
C ARG A 118 -22.53 -4.39 0.26
N PRO A 119 -21.24 -4.78 0.37
CA PRO A 119 -20.18 -4.21 -0.45
C PRO A 119 -20.51 -4.37 -1.92
N ILE A 120 -20.45 -3.29 -2.68
CA ILE A 120 -20.67 -3.30 -4.12
C ILE A 120 -19.33 -3.04 -4.77
N SER A 121 -18.83 -4.02 -5.52
CA SER A 121 -17.70 -3.82 -6.42
C SER A 121 -18.24 -3.50 -7.81
N ARG A 122 -17.74 -2.42 -8.40
CA ARG A 122 -18.09 -2.00 -9.76
C ARG A 122 -16.84 -1.63 -10.52
N LEU A 123 -16.85 -1.85 -11.81
CA LEU A 123 -15.80 -1.41 -12.71
C LEU A 123 -16.16 -0.01 -13.23
N GLU A 124 -15.33 0.98 -12.95
CA GLU A 124 -15.55 2.36 -13.37
C GLU A 124 -14.21 2.97 -13.78
N ALA A 125 -14.14 3.54 -14.97
CA ALA A 125 -12.95 4.20 -15.51
C ALA A 125 -11.65 3.35 -15.41
N GLY A 126 -11.75 2.03 -15.63
CA GLY A 126 -10.61 1.12 -15.59
C GLY A 126 -10.14 0.72 -14.18
N ALA A 127 -10.89 1.11 -13.15
CA ALA A 127 -10.66 0.73 -11.77
C ALA A 127 -11.79 -0.15 -11.24
N ILE A 128 -11.46 -1.12 -10.41
CA ILE A 128 -12.43 -1.88 -9.62
C ILE A 128 -12.67 -1.12 -8.33
N ILE A 129 -13.83 -0.51 -8.18
CA ILE A 129 -14.20 0.28 -7.01
C ILE A 129 -15.04 -0.58 -6.08
N THR A 130 -14.54 -0.85 -4.88
CA THR A 130 -15.28 -1.52 -3.82
C THR A 130 -15.73 -0.48 -2.78
N THR A 131 -17.04 -0.37 -2.58
CA THR A 131 -17.62 0.51 -1.56
C THR A 131 -17.41 -0.11 -0.18
N VAL A 132 -16.90 0.68 0.76
CA VAL A 132 -16.62 0.27 2.14
C VAL A 132 -17.54 0.95 3.13
N GLU A 133 -17.80 2.25 2.97
CA GLU A 133 -18.66 3.04 3.86
C GLU A 133 -20.05 2.43 4.01
N ASN A 134 -20.54 2.31 5.24
CA ASN A 134 -21.82 1.68 5.57
C ASN A 134 -21.97 0.22 5.09
N THR A 135 -20.85 -0.46 4.85
CA THR A 135 -20.82 -1.90 4.56
C THR A 135 -20.08 -2.63 5.68
N VAL A 136 -20.14 -3.94 5.66
CA VAL A 136 -19.42 -4.82 6.58
C VAL A 136 -17.90 -4.67 6.50
N LEU A 137 -17.38 -4.30 5.34
CA LEU A 137 -15.96 -4.05 5.18
C LEU A 137 -15.48 -2.90 6.07
N SER A 138 -16.35 -1.94 6.42
CA SER A 138 -16.01 -0.85 7.34
C SER A 138 -15.69 -1.33 8.76
N LYS A 139 -16.01 -2.57 9.09
CA LYS A 139 -15.77 -3.18 10.42
C LYS A 139 -14.64 -4.20 10.42
N SER A 140 -13.84 -4.25 9.38
CA SER A 140 -12.71 -5.20 9.24
C SER A 140 -11.55 -4.95 10.21
N GLY A 141 -11.54 -3.82 10.91
CA GLY A 141 -10.46 -3.41 11.79
C GLY A 141 -9.65 -2.26 11.18
N ASN A 142 -8.52 -2.54 10.60
CA ASN A 142 -7.68 -1.58 9.90
C ASN A 142 -7.77 -1.74 8.36
N ALA A 143 -7.11 -0.85 7.62
CA ALA A 143 -7.12 -0.91 6.16
C ALA A 143 -6.44 -2.17 5.62
N LYS A 144 -5.39 -2.68 6.26
CA LYS A 144 -4.69 -3.89 5.85
C LYS A 144 -5.59 -5.12 5.93
N ASP A 145 -6.33 -5.26 7.04
CA ASP A 145 -7.32 -6.34 7.22
C ASP A 145 -8.50 -6.18 6.27
N LEU A 146 -8.91 -4.96 5.97
CA LEU A 146 -9.93 -4.67 4.98
C LEU A 146 -9.47 -5.04 3.57
N LEU A 147 -8.25 -4.63 3.19
CA LEU A 147 -7.72 -4.87 1.85
C LEU A 147 -7.57 -6.36 1.55
N SER A 148 -7.24 -7.19 2.54
CA SER A 148 -7.21 -8.65 2.37
C SER A 148 -8.57 -9.27 2.03
N ARG A 149 -9.66 -8.50 2.19
CA ARG A 149 -11.06 -8.89 1.90
C ARG A 149 -11.63 -8.18 0.67
N VAL A 150 -10.84 -7.31 0.06
CA VAL A 150 -11.23 -6.65 -1.20
C VAL A 150 -10.95 -7.61 -2.36
N PRO A 151 -11.93 -7.89 -3.23
CA PRO A 151 -11.72 -8.75 -4.38
C PRO A 151 -10.55 -8.28 -5.26
N GLY A 152 -9.71 -9.21 -5.70
CA GLY A 152 -8.52 -8.93 -6.52
C GLY A 152 -7.27 -8.58 -5.73
N LEU A 153 -7.37 -8.44 -4.41
CA LEU A 153 -6.25 -8.29 -3.49
C LEU A 153 -6.00 -9.58 -2.71
N ASN A 154 -4.78 -9.80 -2.32
CA ASN A 154 -4.35 -10.91 -1.48
C ASN A 154 -3.35 -10.43 -0.44
N LYS A 155 -3.34 -11.07 0.71
CA LYS A 155 -2.34 -10.90 1.75
C LYS A 155 -1.33 -12.03 1.64
N THR A 156 -0.07 -11.70 1.45
CA THR A 156 1.01 -12.68 1.36
C THR A 156 1.39 -13.26 2.72
N SER A 157 2.23 -14.32 2.73
CA SER A 157 2.82 -14.88 3.96
C SER A 157 3.62 -13.86 4.75
N ASP A 158 4.23 -12.88 4.07
CA ASP A 158 5.03 -11.81 4.66
C ASP A 158 4.17 -10.61 5.09
N ASP A 159 2.87 -10.82 5.19
CA ASP A 159 1.91 -9.82 5.65
C ASP A 159 1.76 -8.60 4.72
N ASN A 160 2.23 -8.66 3.48
CA ASN A 160 2.06 -7.62 2.47
C ASN A 160 0.75 -7.79 1.69
N ILE A 161 0.22 -6.68 1.16
CA ILE A 161 -0.95 -6.70 0.26
C ILE A 161 -0.46 -6.65 -1.19
N GLU A 162 -0.93 -7.60 -1.98
CA GLU A 162 -0.63 -7.69 -3.41
C GLU A 162 -1.91 -7.66 -4.26
N VAL A 163 -1.78 -7.14 -5.48
CA VAL A 163 -2.80 -7.30 -6.53
C VAL A 163 -2.51 -8.60 -7.27
N LEU A 164 -3.49 -9.49 -7.30
CA LEU A 164 -3.34 -10.83 -7.88
C LEU A 164 -2.88 -10.76 -9.35
N GLY A 165 -1.74 -11.36 -9.64
CA GLY A 165 -1.09 -11.37 -10.95
C GLY A 165 -0.35 -10.09 -11.34
N LYS A 166 -0.25 -9.08 -10.44
CA LYS A 166 0.43 -7.80 -10.69
C LYS A 166 1.48 -7.43 -9.63
N GLY A 167 1.56 -8.18 -8.53
CA GLY A 167 2.49 -7.94 -7.43
C GLY A 167 2.05 -6.82 -6.49
N THR A 168 3.02 -6.24 -5.77
CA THR A 168 2.78 -5.19 -4.77
C THR A 168 2.37 -3.88 -5.45
N PRO A 169 1.20 -3.32 -5.13
CA PRO A 169 0.75 -2.05 -5.71
C PRO A 169 1.37 -0.83 -5.03
N LEU A 170 1.36 0.30 -5.72
CA LEU A 170 1.45 1.60 -5.04
C LEU A 170 0.13 1.93 -4.37
N PHE A 171 0.18 2.38 -3.13
CA PHE A 171 -0.99 2.80 -2.37
C PHE A 171 -1.12 4.31 -2.34
N TYR A 172 -2.35 4.78 -2.50
CA TYR A 172 -2.72 6.19 -2.35
C TYR A 172 -3.86 6.34 -1.35
N ILE A 173 -3.73 7.26 -0.41
CA ILE A 173 -4.78 7.63 0.54
C ILE A 173 -5.21 9.07 0.24
N ASN A 174 -6.46 9.26 -0.22
CA ASN A 174 -7.01 10.55 -0.65
C ASN A 174 -6.16 11.28 -1.72
N GLY A 175 -5.50 10.53 -2.60
CA GLY A 175 -4.64 11.08 -3.65
C GLY A 175 -3.19 11.29 -3.25
N ARG A 176 -2.84 11.16 -1.96
CA ARG A 176 -1.46 11.15 -1.45
C ARG A 176 -0.87 9.76 -1.57
N GLU A 177 0.34 9.67 -2.06
CA GLU A 177 1.08 8.42 -2.04
C GLU A 177 1.44 8.01 -0.61
N MET A 178 1.20 6.74 -0.31
CA MET A 178 1.62 6.11 0.93
C MET A 178 3.08 5.67 0.81
N ARG A 179 3.92 6.10 1.74
CA ARG A 179 5.35 5.75 1.75
C ARG A 179 5.76 4.81 2.88
N ASP A 180 4.91 4.67 3.88
CA ASP A 180 5.11 3.74 4.98
C ASP A 180 3.99 2.70 4.96
N PRO A 181 4.28 1.41 4.69
CA PRO A 181 3.29 0.32 4.68
C PRO A 181 2.47 0.21 5.97
N LYS A 182 3.02 0.67 7.09
CA LYS A 182 2.32 0.70 8.38
C LYS A 182 1.15 1.69 8.41
N GLU A 183 1.05 2.61 7.44
CA GLU A 183 -0.13 3.46 7.31
C GLU A 183 -1.41 2.66 7.09
N LEU A 184 -1.33 1.48 6.47
CA LEU A 184 -2.48 0.58 6.31
C LEU A 184 -2.93 -0.04 7.63
N GLU A 185 -2.03 -0.27 8.56
CA GLU A 185 -2.36 -0.77 9.90
C GLU A 185 -3.03 0.30 10.76
N ARG A 186 -2.69 1.56 10.50
CA ARG A 186 -3.20 2.75 11.20
C ARG A 186 -4.57 3.18 10.72
N LEU A 187 -4.81 3.11 9.41
CA LEU A 187 -6.05 3.53 8.79
C LEU A 187 -7.16 2.54 9.13
N ARG A 188 -8.18 3.01 9.87
CA ARG A 188 -9.31 2.17 10.25
C ARG A 188 -10.22 1.93 9.04
N SER A 189 -10.74 0.72 8.96
CA SER A 189 -11.69 0.34 7.90
C SER A 189 -12.97 1.19 7.91
N GLU A 190 -13.43 1.64 9.06
CA GLU A 190 -14.63 2.49 9.19
C GLU A 190 -14.43 3.94 8.72
N ASP A 191 -13.19 4.37 8.56
CA ASP A 191 -12.86 5.67 7.98
C ASP A 191 -12.69 5.59 6.46
N ILE A 192 -12.77 4.41 5.88
CA ILE A 192 -12.64 4.21 4.44
C ILE A 192 -14.00 4.28 3.78
N LYS A 193 -14.11 5.15 2.78
CA LYS A 193 -15.29 5.28 1.93
C LYS A 193 -15.32 4.23 0.83
N SER A 194 -14.18 4.07 0.13
CA SER A 194 -14.02 3.13 -0.97
C SER A 194 -12.56 2.76 -1.19
N VAL A 195 -12.35 1.60 -1.78
CA VAL A 195 -11.06 1.13 -2.28
C VAL A 195 -11.17 0.98 -3.80
N GLU A 196 -10.23 1.59 -4.52
CA GLU A 196 -10.11 1.51 -5.98
C GLU A 196 -8.88 0.70 -6.34
N VAL A 197 -9.04 -0.44 -6.97
CA VAL A 197 -7.94 -1.29 -7.46
C VAL A 197 -7.76 -1.05 -8.96
N ILE A 198 -6.64 -0.47 -9.34
CA ILE A 198 -6.27 -0.14 -10.73
C ILE A 198 -5.20 -1.14 -11.15
N GLN A 199 -5.59 -2.13 -11.94
CA GLN A 199 -4.69 -3.20 -12.40
C GLN A 199 -3.88 -2.81 -13.64
N ASN A 200 -4.24 -1.70 -14.28
CA ASN A 200 -3.50 -1.10 -15.39
C ASN A 200 -3.41 0.42 -15.16
N PRO A 201 -2.48 0.87 -14.27
CA PRO A 201 -2.30 2.29 -14.00
C PRO A 201 -1.83 3.03 -15.26
N GLY A 202 -2.31 4.28 -15.46
CA GLY A 202 -1.99 5.12 -16.62
C GLY A 202 -0.50 5.45 -16.75
N ALA A 203 -0.12 6.13 -17.82
CA ALA A 203 1.27 6.46 -18.16
C ALA A 203 1.93 7.47 -17.18
N ARG A 204 1.14 8.18 -16.40
CA ARG A 204 1.62 9.10 -15.36
C ARG A 204 2.32 8.41 -14.19
N TYR A 205 2.10 7.13 -13.99
CA TYR A 205 2.82 6.34 -12.99
C TYR A 205 4.15 5.86 -13.55
N ASP A 206 5.13 5.68 -12.66
CA ASP A 206 6.42 5.11 -13.02
C ASP A 206 6.27 3.79 -13.78
N SER A 207 7.18 3.51 -14.69
CA SER A 207 7.14 2.28 -15.51
C SER A 207 7.29 1.00 -14.69
N SER A 208 7.82 1.07 -13.46
CA SER A 208 7.90 -0.07 -12.54
C SER A 208 6.56 -0.43 -11.89
N VAL A 209 5.55 0.45 -11.97
CA VAL A 209 4.27 0.29 -11.28
C VAL A 209 3.34 -0.64 -12.05
N GLY A 210 3.14 -1.86 -11.53
CA GLY A 210 2.22 -2.87 -12.09
C GLY A 210 0.75 -2.67 -11.72
N ALA A 211 0.48 -2.09 -10.55
CA ALA A 211 -0.86 -1.82 -10.05
C ALA A 211 -0.89 -0.65 -9.07
N VAL A 212 -2.07 -0.05 -8.88
CA VAL A 212 -2.30 1.03 -7.92
C VAL A 212 -3.55 0.72 -7.10
N VAL A 213 -3.48 0.95 -5.80
CA VAL A 213 -4.64 0.88 -4.89
C VAL A 213 -4.88 2.27 -4.31
N ARG A 214 -6.05 2.85 -4.60
CA ARG A 214 -6.46 4.14 -4.05
C ARG A 214 -7.49 3.93 -2.96
N ILE A 215 -7.21 4.45 -1.79
CA ILE A 215 -8.10 4.42 -0.63
C ILE A 215 -8.69 5.82 -0.49
N ARG A 216 -10.01 5.92 -0.59
CA ARG A 216 -10.74 7.15 -0.28
C ARG A 216 -11.33 7.05 1.10
N THR A 217 -11.11 8.05 1.94
CA THR A 217 -11.65 8.10 3.29
C THR A 217 -12.96 8.89 3.36
N VAL A 218 -13.73 8.64 4.40
CA VAL A 218 -14.92 9.42 4.73
C VAL A 218 -14.47 10.83 5.13
N LYS A 219 -15.11 11.85 4.57
CA LYS A 219 -14.85 13.24 4.99
C LYS A 219 -15.40 13.44 6.40
N ARG A 220 -14.53 13.53 7.39
CA ARG A 220 -14.89 14.03 8.72
C ARG A 220 -14.51 15.50 8.77
N ALA A 221 -15.51 16.34 8.97
CA ALA A 221 -15.32 17.77 9.15
C ALA A 221 -14.88 18.04 10.60
N GLY A 222 -13.92 18.95 10.79
CA GLY A 222 -13.55 19.47 12.09
C GLY A 222 -12.22 20.21 12.04
N ASP A 223 -12.24 21.49 12.34
CA ASP A 223 -11.05 22.23 12.76
C ASP A 223 -10.71 21.84 14.19
N GLY A 224 -9.50 22.09 14.63
CA GLY A 224 -9.01 21.79 15.95
C GLY A 224 -7.95 20.70 16.01
N PHE A 225 -7.67 20.26 17.22
CA PHE A 225 -6.63 19.25 17.50
C PHE A 225 -7.24 17.85 17.48
N GLY A 226 -6.52 16.90 16.89
CA GLY A 226 -6.88 15.49 16.84
C GLY A 226 -5.70 14.59 17.15
N VAL A 227 -5.97 13.46 17.80
CA VAL A 227 -4.98 12.45 18.20
C VAL A 227 -5.49 11.04 17.84
N ASP A 228 -4.58 10.19 17.38
CA ASP A 228 -4.78 8.74 17.22
C ASP A 228 -3.56 8.04 17.81
N ALA A 229 -3.75 7.18 18.80
CA ALA A 229 -2.70 6.40 19.45
C ALA A 229 -2.98 4.90 19.29
N ILE A 230 -1.97 4.13 18.93
CA ILE A 230 -2.03 2.67 18.77
C ILE A 230 -0.90 2.04 19.55
N ALA A 231 -1.21 1.00 20.32
CA ALA A 231 -0.25 0.12 20.96
C ALA A 231 -0.51 -1.33 20.52
N ASN A 232 0.53 -1.99 20.05
CA ASN A 232 0.47 -3.40 19.67
C ASN A 232 1.45 -4.18 20.52
N PHE A 233 1.01 -5.32 21.03
CA PHE A 233 1.80 -6.32 21.66
C PHE A 233 1.54 -7.67 21.00
N TYR A 234 2.62 -8.37 20.61
CA TYR A 234 2.52 -9.71 20.05
C TYR A 234 3.43 -10.64 20.83
N GLN A 235 2.91 -11.78 21.23
CA GLN A 235 3.65 -12.86 21.85
C GLN A 235 3.78 -14.02 20.87
N ALA A 236 4.98 -14.20 20.35
CA ALA A 236 5.42 -15.38 19.61
C ALA A 236 6.44 -16.14 20.48
N PHE A 237 7.56 -16.60 19.91
CA PHE A 237 8.68 -17.12 20.72
C PHE A 237 9.30 -16.00 21.58
N TYR A 238 9.47 -14.81 21.00
CA TYR A 238 9.84 -13.58 21.68
C TYR A 238 8.70 -12.55 21.64
N PRO A 239 8.61 -11.65 22.62
CA PRO A 239 7.70 -10.53 22.57
C PRO A 239 8.08 -9.57 21.44
N LYS A 240 7.06 -8.94 20.84
CA LYS A 240 7.16 -7.92 19.80
C LYS A 240 6.24 -6.79 20.16
N GLU A 241 6.73 -5.57 20.08
CA GLU A 241 6.01 -4.39 20.53
C GLU A 241 6.07 -3.30 19.45
N SER A 242 4.99 -2.57 19.32
CA SER A 242 5.01 -1.32 18.57
C SER A 242 4.04 -0.33 19.15
N GLY A 243 4.46 0.94 19.17
CA GLY A 243 3.66 2.06 19.61
C GLY A 243 3.65 3.15 18.54
N GLN A 244 2.53 3.83 18.40
CA GLN A 244 2.37 4.88 17.43
C GLN A 244 1.47 5.98 17.95
N LEU A 245 1.86 7.23 17.65
CA LEU A 245 1.13 8.44 17.99
C LEU A 245 1.02 9.32 16.75
N ASN A 246 -0.20 9.72 16.40
CA ASN A 246 -0.48 10.67 15.33
C ASN A 246 -1.19 11.87 15.90
N MET A 247 -0.70 13.06 15.61
CA MET A 247 -1.24 14.33 16.04
C MET A 247 -1.52 15.21 14.83
N ARG A 248 -2.63 15.95 14.87
CA ARG A 248 -3.02 16.88 13.82
C ARG A 248 -3.67 18.11 14.40
N TYR A 249 -3.38 19.23 13.78
CA TYR A 249 -4.02 20.48 14.07
C TYR A 249 -4.51 21.13 12.78
N ARG A 250 -5.77 21.56 12.76
CA ARG A 250 -6.39 22.22 11.61
C ARG A 250 -7.01 23.54 12.01
N HIS A 251 -6.75 24.52 11.17
CA HIS A 251 -7.39 25.81 11.29
C HIS A 251 -7.42 26.54 9.93
N LYS A 252 -8.60 26.92 9.46
CA LYS A 252 -8.82 27.78 8.26
C LYS A 252 -7.95 27.38 7.03
N GLY A 253 -7.95 26.11 6.65
CA GLY A 253 -7.21 25.61 5.49
C GLY A 253 -5.77 25.19 5.77
N LEU A 254 -5.18 25.58 6.91
CA LEU A 254 -3.90 25.05 7.36
C LEU A 254 -4.10 23.74 8.11
N GLU A 255 -3.34 22.73 7.78
CA GLU A 255 -3.18 21.48 8.55
C GLU A 255 -1.72 21.31 8.90
N LEU A 256 -1.43 21.13 10.18
CA LEU A 256 -0.15 20.65 10.68
C LEU A 256 -0.32 19.21 11.13
N PHE A 257 0.63 18.35 10.84
CA PHE A 257 0.61 16.95 11.28
C PHE A 257 1.98 16.50 11.75
N ALA A 258 1.98 15.64 12.76
CA ALA A 258 3.15 14.93 13.26
C ALA A 258 2.78 13.49 13.57
N GLU A 259 3.65 12.56 13.22
CA GLU A 259 3.47 11.13 13.42
C GLU A 259 4.77 10.56 14.00
N GLY A 260 4.67 9.74 15.04
CA GLY A 260 5.78 9.03 15.64
C GLY A 260 5.46 7.54 15.76
N ASN A 261 6.43 6.68 15.50
CA ASN A 261 6.29 5.24 15.64
C ASN A 261 7.58 4.64 16.20
N PHE A 262 7.42 3.74 17.14
CA PHE A 262 8.47 2.87 17.68
C PHE A 262 8.10 1.42 17.43
N THR A 263 9.07 0.60 17.02
CA THR A 263 8.89 -0.84 16.83
C THR A 263 10.08 -1.58 17.42
N GLN A 264 9.79 -2.63 18.19
CA GLN A 264 10.80 -3.59 18.65
C GLN A 264 10.33 -5.00 18.32
N TRP A 265 11.15 -5.72 17.56
CA TRP A 265 10.87 -7.10 17.16
C TRP A 265 12.10 -7.95 17.38
N LYS A 266 11.96 -8.95 18.21
CA LYS A 266 12.95 -10.01 18.35
C LYS A 266 12.41 -11.26 17.68
N THR A 267 13.20 -11.91 16.85
CA THR A 267 12.78 -13.09 16.09
C THR A 267 13.90 -14.10 15.98
N LYS A 268 13.52 -15.37 15.90
CA LYS A 268 14.44 -16.50 15.70
C LYS A 268 13.96 -17.31 14.51
N SER A 269 14.89 -17.63 13.61
CA SER A 269 14.65 -18.54 12.49
C SER A 269 15.62 -19.70 12.55
N THR A 270 15.16 -20.87 12.14
CA THR A 270 16.00 -22.06 11.97
C THR A 270 15.73 -22.60 10.56
N SER A 271 16.77 -22.81 9.79
CA SER A 271 16.71 -23.45 8.49
C SER A 271 17.65 -24.65 8.43
N GLN A 272 17.19 -25.70 7.77
CA GLN A 272 17.99 -26.85 7.39
C GLN A 272 18.12 -26.82 5.87
N THR A 273 19.33 -26.95 5.36
CA THR A 273 19.61 -26.91 3.94
C THR A 273 20.51 -28.08 3.55
N VAL A 274 20.11 -28.78 2.53
CA VAL A 274 20.96 -29.75 1.81
C VAL A 274 21.29 -29.13 0.47
N GLN A 275 22.53 -28.69 0.31
CA GLN A 275 23.03 -28.11 -0.94
C GLN A 275 23.92 -29.12 -1.63
N THR A 276 23.58 -29.46 -2.86
CA THR A 276 24.41 -30.29 -3.74
C THR A 276 25.04 -29.42 -4.83
N ILE A 277 26.34 -29.48 -4.98
CA ILE A 277 27.11 -28.77 -6.00
C ILE A 277 27.58 -29.82 -7.04
N PHE A 278 27.25 -29.59 -8.31
CA PHE A 278 27.65 -30.42 -9.42
C PHE A 278 28.89 -29.80 -10.08
N SER A 279 30.04 -30.35 -9.78
CA SER A 279 31.34 -29.99 -10.39
C SER A 279 32.04 -31.24 -10.91
N ASP A 280 33.35 -31.26 -10.92
CA ASP A 280 34.14 -32.46 -11.30
C ASP A 280 33.88 -33.62 -10.31
N HIS A 281 33.58 -33.28 -9.05
CA HIS A 281 33.06 -34.17 -8.02
C HIS A 281 31.69 -33.66 -7.57
N ILE A 282 30.87 -34.50 -6.98
CA ILE A 282 29.58 -34.13 -6.35
C ILE A 282 29.82 -33.75 -4.89
N TRP A 283 29.72 -32.45 -4.62
CA TRP A 283 29.80 -31.95 -3.24
C TRP A 283 28.43 -31.81 -2.64
N GLN A 284 28.23 -32.30 -1.43
CA GLN A 284 27.01 -32.11 -0.66
C GLN A 284 27.33 -31.46 0.67
N GLN A 285 26.56 -30.42 1.01
CA GLN A 285 26.62 -29.72 2.29
C GLN A 285 25.27 -29.85 2.98
N ASP A 286 25.26 -30.48 4.14
CA ASP A 286 24.09 -30.61 5.01
C ASP A 286 24.28 -29.67 6.18
N PHE A 287 23.58 -28.54 6.20
CA PHE A 287 23.76 -27.56 7.25
C PHE A 287 22.47 -27.10 7.93
N THR A 288 22.58 -26.83 9.20
CA THR A 288 21.57 -26.16 10.01
C THR A 288 22.05 -24.76 10.34
N GLN A 289 21.27 -23.77 9.95
CA GLN A 289 21.48 -22.37 10.27
C GLN A 289 20.43 -21.89 11.27
N ARG A 290 20.88 -21.20 12.31
CA ARG A 290 20.02 -20.51 13.27
C ARG A 290 20.39 -19.06 13.29
N ILE A 291 19.39 -18.18 13.14
CA ILE A 291 19.58 -16.73 13.12
C ILE A 291 18.64 -16.11 14.16
N CYS A 292 19.15 -15.19 14.94
CA CYS A 292 18.39 -14.41 15.90
C CYS A 292 18.61 -12.92 15.61
N PHE A 293 17.51 -12.18 15.45
CA PHE A 293 17.51 -10.74 15.25
C PHE A 293 16.82 -10.03 16.41
N ASP A 294 17.40 -8.93 16.90
CA ASP A 294 16.74 -7.99 17.81
C ASP A 294 16.68 -6.62 17.14
N TYR A 295 15.56 -6.36 16.50
CA TYR A 295 15.35 -5.22 15.63
C TYR A 295 14.55 -4.13 16.32
N LYS A 296 15.08 -2.92 16.36
CA LYS A 296 14.42 -1.72 16.89
C LYS A 296 14.44 -0.60 15.86
N ARG A 297 13.33 0.09 15.70
CA ARG A 297 13.19 1.17 14.72
C ARG A 297 12.34 2.31 15.25
N VAL A 298 12.77 3.52 14.97
CA VAL A 298 12.05 4.77 15.25
C VAL A 298 11.76 5.45 13.93
N ASN A 299 10.52 5.86 13.74
CA ASN A 299 10.10 6.67 12.61
C ASN A 299 9.42 7.93 13.15
N ALA A 300 9.71 9.08 12.57
CA ALA A 300 9.03 10.33 12.83
C ALA A 300 8.71 11.03 11.51
N THR A 301 7.52 11.59 11.41
CA THR A 301 7.11 12.36 10.23
C THR A 301 6.45 13.63 10.71
N ALA A 302 6.79 14.75 10.11
CA ALA A 302 6.12 16.02 10.35
C ALA A 302 5.89 16.75 9.02
N GLY A 303 4.84 17.56 8.97
CA GLY A 303 4.55 18.31 7.76
C GLY A 303 3.35 19.22 7.90
N PHE A 304 3.05 19.88 6.81
CA PHE A 304 1.89 20.75 6.70
C PHE A 304 1.20 20.61 5.35
N ASN A 305 -0.05 20.98 5.32
CA ASN A 305 -0.85 21.22 4.12
C ASN A 305 -1.53 22.58 4.24
N LEU A 306 -1.48 23.36 3.18
CA LEU A 306 -2.16 24.65 3.10
C LEU A 306 -3.12 24.63 1.90
N ASP A 307 -4.41 24.69 2.19
CA ASP A 307 -5.44 24.87 1.17
C ASP A 307 -5.45 26.34 0.73
N LEU A 308 -5.29 26.55 -0.57
CA LEU A 308 -5.31 27.85 -1.23
C LEU A 308 -6.68 28.11 -1.84
N LYS A 309 -6.90 29.33 -2.34
CA LYS A 309 -8.11 29.65 -3.10
C LYS A 309 -8.24 28.78 -4.36
N GLY A 310 -9.46 28.50 -4.82
CA GLY A 310 -9.71 27.82 -6.09
C GLY A 310 -9.42 26.31 -6.08
N GLU A 311 -9.61 25.62 -4.94
CA GLU A 311 -9.36 24.17 -4.77
C GLU A 311 -7.87 23.77 -4.95
N SER A 312 -6.96 24.74 -4.89
CA SER A 312 -5.52 24.51 -4.94
C SER A 312 -4.96 24.24 -3.55
N SER A 313 -3.82 23.57 -3.47
CA SER A 313 -3.14 23.31 -2.20
C SER A 313 -1.63 23.12 -2.41
N LEU A 314 -0.87 23.41 -1.37
CA LEU A 314 0.54 23.09 -1.30
C LEU A 314 0.88 22.45 0.04
N GLY A 315 1.95 21.75 0.10
CA GLY A 315 2.38 21.14 1.36
C GLY A 315 3.80 20.60 1.29
N MET A 316 4.33 20.31 2.46
CA MET A 316 5.64 19.72 2.65
C MET A 316 5.58 18.67 3.76
N ARG A 317 6.30 17.59 3.57
CA ARG A 317 6.41 16.46 4.50
C ARG A 317 7.87 16.08 4.64
N TYR A 318 8.34 16.02 5.85
CA TYR A 318 9.63 15.47 6.19
C TYR A 318 9.44 14.18 6.97
N ALA A 319 10.16 13.12 6.61
CA ALA A 319 10.19 11.86 7.32
C ALA A 319 11.62 11.51 7.73
N TYR A 320 11.74 11.17 8.99
CA TYR A 320 12.94 10.66 9.64
C TYR A 320 12.72 9.19 9.95
N ASP A 321 13.63 8.34 9.55
CA ASP A 321 13.59 6.91 9.82
C ASP A 321 14.96 6.45 10.33
N ARG A 322 14.99 5.80 11.47
CA ARG A 322 16.22 5.27 12.05
C ARG A 322 16.01 3.86 12.56
N GLN A 323 16.74 2.95 11.99
CA GLN A 323 16.96 1.64 12.61
C GLN A 323 18.04 1.82 13.68
N LEU A 324 17.70 1.49 14.94
CA LEU A 324 18.68 1.54 16.02
C LEU A 324 19.71 0.43 15.81
N PRO A 325 20.96 0.63 16.27
CA PRO A 325 21.99 -0.39 16.17
C PRO A 325 21.52 -1.71 16.74
N PHE A 326 21.71 -2.79 16.02
CA PHE A 326 21.33 -4.12 16.45
C PHE A 326 22.39 -5.16 16.07
N LYS A 327 22.39 -6.25 16.81
CA LYS A 327 23.23 -7.41 16.56
C LYS A 327 22.35 -8.56 16.10
N ALA A 328 22.73 -9.17 14.97
CA ALA A 328 22.19 -10.46 14.59
C ALA A 328 23.28 -11.52 14.81
N THR A 329 22.90 -12.62 15.46
CA THR A 329 23.80 -13.76 15.67
C THR A 329 23.32 -14.92 14.82
N GLY A 330 24.22 -15.54 14.10
CA GLY A 330 23.98 -16.73 13.32
C GLY A 330 24.93 -17.85 13.75
N SER A 331 24.45 -19.07 13.79
CA SER A 331 25.29 -20.27 13.88
C SER A 331 24.99 -21.20 12.72
N LEU A 332 26.03 -21.71 12.10
CA LEU A 332 25.95 -22.69 11.03
C LEU A 332 26.77 -23.92 11.42
N ASN A 333 26.12 -25.08 11.40
CA ASN A 333 26.80 -26.37 11.56
C ASN A 333 26.57 -27.17 10.27
N SER A 334 27.64 -27.53 9.59
CA SER A 334 27.59 -28.20 8.30
C SER A 334 28.40 -29.50 8.31
N GLN A 335 27.86 -30.53 7.68
CA GLN A 335 28.58 -31.73 7.28
C GLN A 335 28.78 -31.66 5.78
N VAL A 336 30.00 -31.88 5.34
CA VAL A 336 30.39 -31.80 3.93
C VAL A 336 30.79 -33.19 3.44
N PHE A 337 30.29 -33.58 2.26
CA PHE A 337 30.55 -34.86 1.63
C PHE A 337 31.09 -34.62 0.22
N GLU A 338 32.05 -35.43 -0.18
CA GLU A 338 32.58 -35.54 -1.56
C GLU A 338 32.26 -36.90 -2.11
N ASP A 339 31.52 -36.98 -3.23
CA ASP A 339 31.05 -38.22 -3.86
C ASP A 339 30.36 -39.18 -2.87
N GLY A 340 29.68 -38.63 -1.84
CA GLY A 340 29.00 -39.35 -0.79
C GLY A 340 29.87 -39.77 0.40
N ALA A 341 31.20 -39.57 0.35
CA ALA A 341 32.11 -39.81 1.47
C ALA A 341 32.22 -38.55 2.36
N PRO A 342 32.24 -38.67 3.72
CA PRO A 342 32.49 -37.54 4.58
C PRO A 342 33.82 -36.84 4.26
N SER A 343 33.83 -35.54 4.06
CA SER A 343 34.99 -34.73 3.70
C SER A 343 35.34 -33.68 4.78
N ASP A 344 34.37 -32.98 5.32
CA ASP A 344 34.64 -31.94 6.35
C ASP A 344 33.44 -31.78 7.31
N VAL A 345 33.71 -31.24 8.48
CA VAL A 345 32.71 -30.73 9.42
C VAL A 345 33.05 -29.28 9.72
N LEU A 346 32.13 -28.39 9.30
CA LEU A 346 32.28 -26.96 9.45
C LEU A 346 31.35 -26.42 10.54
N ARG A 347 31.89 -25.65 11.46
CA ARG A 347 31.14 -24.83 12.40
C ARG A 347 31.47 -23.37 12.15
N SER A 348 30.45 -22.55 11.99
CA SER A 348 30.65 -21.13 11.77
C SER A 348 29.73 -20.33 12.69
N GLU A 349 30.30 -19.37 13.40
CA GLU A 349 29.57 -18.36 14.12
C GLU A 349 29.65 -17.04 13.39
N ILE A 350 28.47 -16.46 13.13
CA ILE A 350 28.34 -15.22 12.37
C ILE A 350 27.77 -14.16 13.29
N LEU A 351 28.50 -13.09 13.48
CA LEU A 351 28.05 -11.90 14.18
C LEU A 351 27.89 -10.77 13.15
N MET A 352 26.68 -10.31 12.95
CA MET A 352 26.38 -9.14 12.14
C MET A 352 25.99 -7.97 13.04
N ASN A 353 26.67 -6.85 12.90
CA ASN A 353 26.29 -5.59 13.52
C ASN A 353 25.74 -4.68 12.42
N HIS A 354 24.62 -4.11 12.67
CA HIS A 354 24.01 -3.13 11.76
C HIS A 354 23.94 -1.78 12.46
N GLU A 355 24.58 -0.81 11.86
CA GLU A 355 24.57 0.59 12.29
C GLU A 355 24.02 1.42 11.14
N ALA A 356 22.88 2.06 11.36
CA ALA A 356 22.28 2.94 10.38
C ALA A 356 22.20 4.35 10.92
N GLU A 357 22.72 5.30 10.14
CA GLU A 357 22.36 6.69 10.31
C GLU A 357 20.88 6.89 9.96
N PRO A 358 20.28 8.00 10.43
CA PRO A 358 18.92 8.31 10.02
C PRO A 358 18.77 8.38 8.50
N THR A 359 17.69 7.84 8.00
CA THR A 359 17.24 8.09 6.65
C THR A 359 16.37 9.34 6.66
N HIS A 360 16.68 10.27 5.77
CA HIS A 360 15.98 11.54 5.62
C HIS A 360 15.21 11.53 4.30
N GLN A 361 13.93 11.86 4.37
CA GLN A 361 13.08 11.95 3.20
C GLN A 361 12.25 13.23 3.25
N LEU A 362 12.33 14.04 2.20
CA LEU A 362 11.56 15.25 2.05
C LEU A 362 10.68 15.11 0.80
N ASN A 363 9.40 15.47 0.92
CA ASN A 363 8.52 15.64 -0.22
C ASN A 363 7.84 17.00 -0.12
N ALA A 364 7.80 17.73 -1.22
CA ALA A 364 7.03 18.97 -1.38
C ALA A 364 6.12 18.85 -2.59
N TYR A 365 4.92 19.41 -2.51
CA TYR A 365 3.98 19.36 -3.62
C TYR A 365 3.22 20.69 -3.77
N TYR A 366 2.80 20.95 -5.01
CA TYR A 366 1.78 21.91 -5.35
C TYR A 366 0.71 21.22 -6.20
N TYR A 367 -0.55 21.38 -5.82
CA TYR A 367 -1.71 20.99 -6.57
C TYR A 367 -2.51 22.25 -6.92
N GLY A 368 -2.68 22.56 -8.22
CA GLY A 368 -3.47 23.67 -8.71
C GLY A 368 -4.65 23.19 -9.56
N LYS A 369 -5.83 23.73 -9.30
CA LYS A 369 -7.02 23.52 -10.14
C LYS A 369 -7.50 24.85 -10.71
N PHE A 370 -7.48 24.94 -12.04
CA PHE A 370 -7.81 26.13 -12.79
C PHE A 370 -9.03 25.83 -13.69
N GLY A 371 -10.23 26.01 -13.14
CA GLY A 371 -11.46 25.57 -13.77
C GLY A 371 -11.50 24.05 -13.94
N LYS A 372 -11.41 23.57 -15.21
CA LYS A 372 -11.38 22.12 -15.51
C LYS A 372 -9.96 21.56 -15.71
N GLN A 373 -8.94 22.40 -15.61
CA GLN A 373 -7.54 22.03 -15.75
C GLN A 373 -6.94 21.72 -14.38
N GLU A 374 -5.96 20.83 -14.33
CA GLU A 374 -5.25 20.49 -13.12
C GLU A 374 -3.74 20.49 -13.34
N LEU A 375 -2.99 21.01 -12.38
CA LEU A 375 -1.53 21.01 -12.36
C LEU A 375 -1.06 20.36 -11.07
N ASN A 376 -0.20 19.34 -11.18
CA ASN A 376 0.48 18.73 -10.05
C ASN A 376 1.98 18.90 -10.24
N ILE A 377 2.66 19.36 -9.20
CA ILE A 377 4.12 19.45 -9.11
C ILE A 377 4.52 18.72 -7.84
N ASP A 378 5.40 17.76 -7.95
CA ASP A 378 5.97 17.01 -6.83
C ASP A 378 7.49 17.06 -6.90
N ALA A 379 8.14 17.20 -5.74
CA ALA A 379 9.59 17.15 -5.59
C ALA A 379 9.94 16.26 -4.41
N ASP A 380 10.93 15.38 -4.60
CA ASP A 380 11.41 14.43 -3.58
C ASP A 380 12.91 14.60 -3.38
N PHE A 381 13.33 14.47 -2.13
CA PHE A 381 14.71 14.27 -1.75
C PHE A 381 14.80 13.10 -0.76
N TYR A 382 15.78 12.23 -0.96
CA TYR A 382 16.03 11.06 -0.12
C TYR A 382 17.52 10.93 0.14
N MET A 383 17.88 10.66 1.39
CA MET A 383 19.27 10.39 1.80
C MET A 383 19.27 9.27 2.84
N GLN A 384 20.16 8.31 2.64
CA GLN A 384 20.38 7.18 3.54
C GLN A 384 21.88 6.91 3.68
N ARG A 385 22.30 6.59 4.90
CA ARG A 385 23.59 5.99 5.19
C ARG A 385 23.42 4.80 6.11
N ALA A 386 24.17 3.74 5.88
CA ALA A 386 24.16 2.55 6.71
C ALA A 386 25.55 1.92 6.68
N ASN A 387 25.91 1.23 7.76
CA ASN A 387 27.07 0.35 7.79
C ASN A 387 26.65 -0.99 8.36
N GLN A 388 27.02 -2.06 7.68
CA GLN A 388 26.82 -3.42 8.12
C GLN A 388 28.17 -4.08 8.27
N SER A 389 28.57 -4.41 9.50
CA SER A 389 29.77 -5.21 9.73
C SER A 389 29.40 -6.66 10.01
N GLN A 390 30.23 -7.57 9.53
CA GLN A 390 30.08 -9.01 9.75
C GLN A 390 31.42 -9.58 10.21
N THR A 391 31.39 -10.39 11.27
CA THR A 391 32.46 -11.29 11.67
C THR A 391 31.95 -12.71 11.45
N SER A 392 32.69 -13.47 10.65
CA SER A 392 32.48 -14.90 10.46
C SER A 392 33.66 -15.64 11.09
N ASP A 393 33.42 -16.38 12.14
CA ASP A 393 34.40 -17.23 12.84
C ASP A 393 34.09 -18.69 12.49
N GLU A 394 35.04 -19.33 11.82
CA GLU A 394 34.82 -20.62 11.14
C GLU A 394 35.86 -21.63 11.58
N GLN A 395 35.41 -22.80 12.02
CA GLN A 395 36.20 -23.95 12.42
C GLN A 395 35.93 -25.12 11.47
N SER A 396 36.98 -25.69 10.90
CA SER A 396 36.96 -26.85 10.01
C SER A 396 37.71 -28.02 10.65
N GLN A 397 37.29 -29.26 10.39
CA GLN A 397 38.01 -30.44 10.80
C GLN A 397 39.19 -30.79 9.90
N THR A 398 39.16 -30.33 8.66
CA THR A 398 40.13 -30.76 7.61
C THR A 398 40.99 -29.64 7.08
N ALA A 399 40.68 -28.38 7.42
CA ALA A 399 41.41 -27.19 6.99
C ALA A 399 41.57 -26.22 8.16
N ASP A 400 42.46 -25.25 8.04
CA ASP A 400 42.72 -24.24 9.06
C ASP A 400 41.44 -23.44 9.40
N ASP A 401 41.31 -23.11 10.68
CA ASP A 401 40.29 -22.22 11.17
C ASP A 401 40.40 -20.84 10.48
N ARG A 402 39.27 -20.19 10.27
CA ARG A 402 39.23 -18.95 9.52
C ARG A 402 38.34 -17.92 10.21
N LYS A 403 38.83 -16.70 10.23
CA LYS A 403 38.06 -15.54 10.67
C LYS A 403 38.02 -14.52 9.54
N VAL A 404 36.82 -14.10 9.15
CA VAL A 404 36.62 -13.07 8.14
C VAL A 404 35.82 -11.91 8.74
N ASP A 405 36.45 -10.75 8.80
CA ASP A 405 35.85 -9.51 9.29
C ASP A 405 35.62 -8.55 8.13
N THR A 406 34.40 -8.09 7.98
CA THR A 406 33.99 -7.19 6.90
C THR A 406 33.16 -6.01 7.39
N ASP A 407 33.31 -4.85 6.72
CA ASP A 407 32.45 -3.70 6.85
C ASP A 407 31.88 -3.34 5.48
N ASN A 408 30.61 -2.91 5.48
CA ASN A 408 29.93 -2.49 4.26
C ASN A 408 29.20 -1.15 4.46
N PRO A 409 29.95 -0.02 4.45
CA PRO A 409 29.34 1.30 4.48
C PRO A 409 28.66 1.62 3.13
N ILE A 410 27.40 2.05 3.23
CA ILE A 410 26.55 2.40 2.10
C ILE A 410 26.06 3.83 2.26
N LYS A 411 26.14 4.62 1.19
CA LYS A 411 25.58 5.96 1.10
C LYS A 411 24.71 6.06 -0.14
N SER A 412 23.48 6.57 -0.01
CA SER A 412 22.57 6.78 -1.12
C SER A 412 21.90 8.14 -1.02
N ILE A 413 21.89 8.87 -2.12
CA ILE A 413 21.22 10.18 -2.24
C ILE A 413 20.43 10.16 -3.55
N THR A 414 19.17 10.62 -3.50
CA THR A 414 18.39 10.85 -4.72
C THR A 414 17.54 12.11 -4.59
N GLY A 415 17.44 12.83 -5.70
CA GLY A 415 16.54 13.95 -5.90
C GLY A 415 15.65 13.70 -7.11
N ALA A 416 14.37 14.01 -7.03
CA ALA A 416 13.43 13.83 -8.13
C ALA A 416 12.42 14.98 -8.21
N ALA A 417 11.96 15.28 -9.42
CA ALA A 417 10.90 16.24 -9.67
C ALA A 417 9.95 15.70 -10.75
N LYS A 418 8.65 16.00 -10.59
CA LYS A 418 7.59 15.58 -11.51
C LYS A 418 6.58 16.67 -11.69
N ILE A 419 6.19 16.92 -12.92
CA ILE A 419 5.13 17.86 -13.31
C ILE A 419 4.10 17.10 -14.13
N HIS A 420 2.83 17.23 -13.77
CA HIS A 420 1.70 16.67 -14.49
C HIS A 420 0.65 17.77 -14.75
N TYR A 421 0.22 17.90 -15.99
CA TYR A 421 -0.84 18.81 -16.39
C TYR A 421 -1.98 18.05 -17.05
N GLY A 422 -3.19 18.27 -16.56
CA GLY A 422 -4.41 17.64 -17.02
C GLY A 422 -5.41 18.65 -17.58
N VAL A 423 -6.00 18.34 -18.73
CA VAL A 423 -6.95 19.21 -19.43
C VAL A 423 -8.08 18.39 -20.06
N PRO A 424 -9.33 18.89 -20.07
CA PRO A 424 -10.39 18.28 -20.85
C PRO A 424 -10.13 18.48 -22.36
N LEU A 425 -10.20 17.40 -23.13
CA LEU A 425 -9.97 17.41 -24.56
C LEU A 425 -10.94 16.43 -25.25
N GLY A 426 -11.67 16.90 -26.26
CA GLY A 426 -12.50 16.03 -27.11
C GLY A 426 -13.54 15.18 -26.35
N GLY A 427 -14.12 15.70 -25.25
CA GLY A 427 -15.06 14.97 -24.41
C GLY A 427 -14.41 13.92 -23.48
N GLY A 428 -13.08 13.89 -23.41
CA GLY A 428 -12.28 13.08 -22.48
C GLY A 428 -11.38 13.94 -21.60
N LYS A 429 -10.45 13.27 -20.91
CA LYS A 429 -9.37 13.90 -20.13
C LYS A 429 -8.04 13.56 -20.78
N PHE A 430 -7.27 14.57 -21.10
CA PHE A 430 -5.90 14.46 -21.57
C PHE A 430 -4.95 14.88 -20.47
N GLY A 431 -3.90 14.12 -20.26
CA GLY A 431 -2.85 14.41 -19.30
C GLY A 431 -1.48 14.29 -19.95
N VAL A 432 -0.59 15.20 -19.64
CA VAL A 432 0.81 15.20 -20.08
C VAL A 432 1.70 15.52 -18.89
N GLY A 433 2.91 14.97 -18.88
CA GLY A 433 3.84 15.31 -17.83
C GLY A 433 5.27 14.87 -18.11
N VAL A 434 6.14 15.38 -17.26
CA VAL A 434 7.58 15.10 -17.26
C VAL A 434 8.04 14.74 -15.86
N GLN A 435 9.05 13.89 -15.78
CA GLN A 435 9.68 13.46 -14.54
C GLN A 435 11.18 13.40 -14.77
N ALA A 436 11.96 13.84 -13.78
CA ALA A 436 13.42 13.70 -13.76
C ALA A 436 13.87 13.22 -12.38
N SER A 437 14.89 12.36 -12.34
CA SER A 437 15.55 11.95 -11.10
C SER A 437 17.04 11.76 -11.28
N LEU A 438 17.77 12.04 -10.20
CA LEU A 438 19.23 11.89 -10.08
C LEU A 438 19.49 11.05 -8.84
N THR A 439 20.23 9.95 -8.99
CA THR A 439 20.61 9.06 -7.89
C THR A 439 22.11 8.84 -7.89
N ASP A 440 22.69 8.96 -6.71
CA ASP A 440 24.09 8.63 -6.44
C ASP A 440 24.14 7.63 -5.28
N ARG A 441 24.83 6.51 -5.47
CA ARG A 441 25.02 5.49 -4.45
C ARG A 441 26.45 4.99 -4.43
N THR A 442 27.05 5.04 -3.25
CA THR A 442 28.34 4.40 -2.95
C THR A 442 28.10 3.18 -2.06
N ASP A 443 28.76 2.10 -2.38
CA ASP A 443 28.67 0.81 -1.69
C ASP A 443 30.11 0.27 -1.55
N ASP A 444 30.73 0.48 -0.38
CA ASP A 444 32.07 0.03 -0.11
C ASP A 444 32.01 -1.31 0.63
N TYR A 445 32.87 -2.23 0.25
CA TYR A 445 33.06 -3.49 0.95
C TYR A 445 34.52 -3.61 1.39
N ILE A 446 34.74 -3.64 2.69
CA ILE A 446 36.04 -3.61 3.32
C ILE A 446 36.29 -4.95 4.00
N VAL A 447 37.28 -5.69 3.57
CA VAL A 447 37.74 -6.93 4.18
C VAL A 447 38.98 -6.63 5.01
N LYS A 448 38.90 -6.78 6.35
CA LYS A 448 39.95 -6.35 7.27
C LYS A 448 41.09 -7.36 7.37
N ASN A 449 40.81 -8.64 7.14
CA ASN A 449 41.74 -9.75 7.32
C ASN A 449 41.68 -10.73 6.14
N ALA A 450 41.72 -10.17 4.91
CA ALA A 450 41.80 -10.94 3.68
C ALA A 450 43.07 -11.80 3.67
N THR A 451 42.93 -13.06 3.27
CA THR A 451 44.06 -13.95 2.93
C THR A 451 44.22 -14.02 1.42
N GLU A 452 45.35 -14.49 0.93
CA GLU A 452 45.58 -14.75 -0.51
C GLU A 452 44.49 -15.67 -1.06
N GLU A 453 44.11 -16.67 -0.29
CA GLU A 453 43.07 -17.63 -0.68
C GLU A 453 41.70 -16.97 -0.79
N THR A 454 41.24 -16.17 0.21
CA THR A 454 39.96 -15.47 0.16
C THR A 454 39.93 -14.43 -0.97
N ALA A 455 41.04 -13.75 -1.22
CA ALA A 455 41.18 -12.82 -2.33
C ALA A 455 41.09 -13.52 -3.70
N ALA A 456 41.68 -14.72 -3.85
CA ALA A 456 41.54 -15.56 -5.05
C ALA A 456 40.08 -15.94 -5.30
N TRP A 457 39.25 -16.07 -4.24
CA TRP A 457 37.82 -16.34 -4.36
C TRP A 457 37.00 -15.06 -4.66
N GLY A 458 37.65 -13.91 -4.76
CA GLY A 458 37.03 -12.61 -5.00
C GLY A 458 36.55 -11.91 -3.73
N VAL A 459 36.83 -12.46 -2.54
CA VAL A 459 36.52 -11.85 -1.24
C VAL A 459 37.64 -10.86 -0.89
N GLN A 460 37.56 -9.67 -1.43
CA GLN A 460 38.53 -8.58 -1.25
C GLN A 460 37.81 -7.25 -1.11
N SER A 461 38.51 -6.26 -0.56
CA SER A 461 37.98 -4.89 -0.45
C SER A 461 37.72 -4.31 -1.84
N SER A 462 36.56 -3.68 -1.98
CA SER A 462 36.12 -3.05 -3.21
C SER A 462 35.21 -1.86 -2.92
N SER A 463 35.20 -0.88 -3.83
CA SER A 463 34.29 0.27 -3.80
C SER A 463 33.51 0.33 -5.09
N THR A 464 32.19 0.42 -4.97
CA THR A 464 31.28 0.54 -6.11
C THR A 464 30.54 1.85 -6.00
N GLU A 465 30.64 2.71 -7.01
CA GLU A 465 29.82 3.92 -7.13
C GLU A 465 28.92 3.81 -8.34
N LEU A 466 27.63 4.12 -8.12
CA LEU A 466 26.57 4.01 -9.11
C LEU A 466 25.85 5.35 -9.23
N ARG A 467 25.95 5.99 -10.41
CA ARG A 467 25.25 7.25 -10.71
C ARG A 467 24.19 7.00 -11.76
N GLN A 468 22.95 7.34 -11.44
CA GLN A 468 21.84 7.19 -12.37
C GLN A 468 21.15 8.52 -12.62
N GLN A 469 20.88 8.81 -13.87
CA GLN A 469 20.05 9.91 -14.32
C GLN A 469 18.89 9.33 -15.09
N ALA A 470 17.68 9.73 -14.74
CA ALA A 470 16.48 9.27 -15.45
C ALA A 470 15.58 10.47 -15.80
N VAL A 471 15.14 10.52 -17.05
CA VAL A 471 14.18 11.51 -17.54
C VAL A 471 13.05 10.77 -18.23
N ALA A 472 11.82 11.12 -17.93
CA ALA A 472 10.65 10.53 -18.54
C ALA A 472 9.66 11.58 -18.99
N GLY A 473 9.05 11.36 -20.16
CA GLY A 473 7.93 12.11 -20.68
C GLY A 473 6.73 11.19 -20.90
N TYR A 474 5.52 11.65 -20.63
CA TYR A 474 4.34 10.81 -20.84
C TYR A 474 3.12 11.63 -21.28
N ALA A 475 2.24 10.94 -22.00
CA ALA A 475 0.92 11.42 -22.35
C ALA A 475 -0.13 10.34 -22.12
N GLU A 476 -1.29 10.72 -21.64
CA GLU A 476 -2.41 9.80 -21.42
C GLU A 476 -3.75 10.45 -21.81
N TYR A 477 -4.66 9.66 -22.33
CA TYR A 477 -5.99 10.09 -22.69
C TYR A 477 -7.02 9.08 -22.21
N ALA A 478 -8.09 9.54 -21.56
CA ALA A 478 -9.19 8.71 -21.14
C ALA A 478 -10.53 9.35 -21.53
N ARG A 479 -11.43 8.54 -22.10
CA ARG A 479 -12.74 8.99 -22.55
C ARG A 479 -13.82 7.93 -22.35
N ASN A 480 -14.99 8.38 -21.92
CA ASN A 480 -16.19 7.56 -21.95
C ASN A 480 -16.91 7.71 -23.30
N ILE A 481 -17.09 6.59 -24.01
CA ILE A 481 -17.83 6.50 -25.26
C ILE A 481 -19.08 5.67 -24.98
N LYS A 482 -20.23 6.32 -24.86
CA LYS A 482 -21.47 5.70 -24.37
C LYS A 482 -21.23 5.02 -23.01
N LYS A 483 -21.34 3.69 -22.93
CA LYS A 483 -21.15 2.87 -21.70
C LYS A 483 -19.73 2.31 -21.59
N TRP A 484 -18.85 2.58 -22.55
CA TRP A 484 -17.48 2.07 -22.58
C TRP A 484 -16.51 3.15 -22.15
N ASN A 485 -15.56 2.79 -21.31
CA ASN A 485 -14.41 3.62 -20.95
C ASN A 485 -13.20 3.14 -21.76
N PHE A 486 -12.60 4.02 -22.50
CA PHE A 486 -11.34 3.81 -23.21
C PHE A 486 -10.25 4.63 -22.53
N SER A 487 -9.07 4.05 -22.32
CA SER A 487 -7.88 4.78 -21.92
C SER A 487 -6.65 4.31 -22.67
N ALA A 488 -5.81 5.25 -23.08
CA ALA A 488 -4.54 5.02 -23.73
C ALA A 488 -3.49 5.92 -23.11
N GLY A 489 -2.28 5.43 -22.93
CA GLY A 489 -1.15 6.18 -22.44
C GLY A 489 0.15 5.66 -23.02
N LEU A 490 1.10 6.54 -23.20
CA LEU A 490 2.46 6.24 -23.61
C LEU A 490 3.43 6.98 -22.69
N ARG A 491 4.39 6.28 -22.18
CA ARG A 491 5.51 6.83 -21.41
C ARG A 491 6.82 6.46 -22.10
N PHE A 492 7.68 7.44 -22.26
CA PHE A 492 9.05 7.29 -22.70
C PHE A 492 9.99 7.52 -21.51
N GLU A 493 11.00 6.69 -21.35
CA GLU A 493 12.05 6.86 -20.34
C GLU A 493 13.42 6.76 -20.98
N HIS A 494 14.23 7.78 -20.72
CA HIS A 494 15.66 7.79 -20.95
C HIS A 494 16.37 7.63 -19.62
N VAL A 495 17.21 6.60 -19.47
CA VAL A 495 17.96 6.30 -18.26
C VAL A 495 19.41 6.12 -18.60
N SER A 496 20.28 6.96 -18.06
CA SER A 496 21.73 6.83 -18.11
C SER A 496 22.26 6.33 -16.77
N PHE A 497 23.11 5.33 -16.81
CA PHE A 497 23.67 4.66 -15.66
C PHE A 497 25.17 4.53 -15.80
N ASP A 498 25.90 5.25 -14.94
CA ASP A 498 27.35 5.19 -14.86
C ASP A 498 27.80 4.30 -13.69
N TYR A 499 28.77 3.47 -13.93
CA TYR A 499 29.35 2.52 -13.00
C TYR A 499 30.84 2.78 -12.79
N PHE A 500 31.23 2.89 -11.52
CA PHE A 500 32.63 3.04 -11.12
C PHE A 500 33.01 1.90 -10.18
N ALA A 501 34.15 1.28 -10.40
CA ALA A 501 34.79 0.33 -9.50
C ALA A 501 36.11 0.91 -9.03
N ASN A 502 36.31 0.99 -7.71
CA ASN A 502 37.51 1.58 -7.09
C ASN A 502 37.85 2.97 -7.69
N ASN A 503 36.83 3.84 -7.81
CA ASN A 503 36.89 5.17 -8.40
C ASN A 503 37.25 5.23 -9.90
N VAL A 504 37.29 4.10 -10.60
CA VAL A 504 37.57 4.04 -12.03
C VAL A 504 36.28 3.73 -12.79
N LYS A 505 35.92 4.60 -13.72
CA LYS A 505 34.73 4.36 -14.56
C LYS A 505 34.92 3.10 -15.40
N GLN A 506 33.92 2.23 -15.40
CA GLN A 506 33.90 0.94 -16.09
C GLN A 506 32.96 1.04 -17.32
N PRO A 507 33.48 1.43 -18.51
CA PRO A 507 32.62 1.67 -19.68
C PRO A 507 31.78 0.47 -20.09
N GLY A 508 32.32 -0.76 -19.91
CA GLY A 508 31.60 -2.02 -20.20
C GLY A 508 30.39 -2.29 -19.29
N GLN A 509 30.31 -1.60 -18.14
CA GLN A 509 29.22 -1.72 -17.16
C GLN A 509 28.28 -0.50 -17.16
N CYS A 510 28.67 0.60 -17.81
CA CYS A 510 27.79 1.75 -18.05
C CYS A 510 26.67 1.38 -19.05
N ARG A 511 25.48 1.93 -18.85
CA ARG A 511 24.30 1.62 -19.67
C ARG A 511 23.50 2.88 -19.96
N THR A 512 22.91 2.91 -21.14
CA THR A 512 21.86 3.87 -21.50
C THR A 512 20.68 3.10 -22.05
N TYR A 513 19.48 3.42 -21.59
CA TYR A 513 18.24 2.78 -21.98
C TYR A 513 17.25 3.81 -22.48
N ASP A 514 16.67 3.56 -23.64
CA ASP A 514 15.57 4.32 -24.24
C ASP A 514 14.40 3.40 -24.45
N ASN A 515 13.32 3.59 -23.66
CA ASN A 515 12.23 2.63 -23.65
C ASN A 515 10.86 3.31 -23.66
N PHE A 516 9.93 2.66 -24.39
CA PHE A 516 8.53 3.04 -24.45
C PHE A 516 7.66 2.07 -23.65
N PHE A 517 6.75 2.61 -22.86
CA PHE A 517 5.83 1.87 -22.02
C PHE A 517 4.37 2.22 -22.39
N PRO A 518 3.81 1.54 -23.41
CA PRO A 518 2.42 1.69 -23.79
C PRO A 518 1.48 1.05 -22.76
N LYS A 519 0.35 1.71 -22.51
CA LYS A 519 -0.73 1.25 -21.65
C LYS A 519 -2.07 1.52 -22.33
N LEU A 520 -2.89 0.47 -22.47
CA LEU A 520 -4.20 0.52 -23.11
C LEU A 520 -5.22 -0.18 -22.23
N SER A 521 -6.43 0.36 -22.13
CA SER A 521 -7.55 -0.35 -21.52
C SER A 521 -8.87 0.01 -22.16
N LEU A 522 -9.77 -0.98 -22.22
CA LEU A 522 -11.14 -0.86 -22.65
C LEU A 522 -12.03 -1.54 -21.62
N ALA A 523 -12.94 -0.79 -21.01
CA ALA A 523 -13.84 -1.29 -19.98
C ALA A 523 -15.28 -0.92 -20.29
N GLY A 524 -16.21 -1.87 -20.08
CA GLY A 524 -17.62 -1.62 -20.33
C GLY A 524 -18.51 -2.80 -20.02
N PRO A 525 -19.83 -2.64 -20.12
CA PRO A 525 -20.80 -3.69 -19.83
C PRO A 525 -20.91 -4.69 -21.00
N VAL A 526 -20.91 -5.99 -20.66
CA VAL A 526 -21.26 -7.09 -21.56
C VAL A 526 -22.41 -7.85 -20.90
N GLY A 527 -23.62 -7.63 -21.36
CA GLY A 527 -24.85 -8.14 -20.71
C GLY A 527 -24.99 -7.59 -19.28
N LYS A 528 -25.02 -8.47 -18.27
CA LYS A 528 -25.09 -8.11 -16.84
C LYS A 528 -23.73 -8.02 -16.17
N THR A 529 -22.67 -8.27 -16.90
CA THR A 529 -21.28 -8.32 -16.42
C THR A 529 -20.54 -7.09 -16.89
N GLN A 530 -19.61 -6.59 -16.10
CA GLN A 530 -18.67 -5.56 -16.54
C GLN A 530 -17.36 -6.25 -16.89
N LEU A 531 -16.83 -5.94 -18.06
CA LEU A 531 -15.60 -6.49 -18.59
C LEU A 531 -14.56 -5.39 -18.78
N MET A 532 -13.29 -5.66 -18.46
CA MET A 532 -12.15 -4.83 -18.83
C MET A 532 -11.10 -5.68 -19.51
N LEU A 533 -10.61 -5.23 -20.65
CA LEU A 533 -9.44 -5.75 -21.34
C LEU A 533 -8.34 -4.70 -21.24
N SER A 534 -7.12 -5.12 -20.95
CA SER A 534 -6.01 -4.19 -20.85
C SER A 534 -4.70 -4.80 -21.31
N TYR A 535 -3.84 -3.92 -21.86
CA TYR A 535 -2.45 -4.20 -22.16
C TYR A 535 -1.56 -3.20 -21.42
N SER A 536 -0.46 -3.67 -20.83
CA SER A 536 0.56 -2.82 -20.21
C SER A 536 1.96 -3.36 -20.43
N SER A 537 2.89 -2.45 -20.61
CA SER A 537 4.32 -2.72 -20.50
C SER A 537 4.86 -2.07 -19.23
N THR A 538 5.61 -2.83 -18.43
CA THR A 538 6.26 -2.38 -17.20
C THR A 538 7.70 -2.84 -17.17
N THR A 539 8.55 -2.18 -16.34
CA THR A 539 9.94 -2.57 -16.13
C THR A 539 10.25 -2.78 -14.65
N GLN A 540 11.23 -3.62 -14.38
CA GLN A 540 11.83 -3.75 -13.05
C GLN A 540 13.35 -3.69 -13.20
N ARG A 541 13.94 -2.62 -12.68
CA ARG A 541 15.40 -2.47 -12.67
C ARG A 541 16.00 -3.38 -11.60
N PRO A 542 17.19 -3.98 -11.82
CA PRO A 542 17.89 -4.74 -10.78
C PRO A 542 18.12 -3.88 -9.55
N SER A 543 18.10 -4.49 -8.37
CA SER A 543 18.48 -3.77 -7.13
C SER A 543 19.95 -3.36 -7.20
N TYR A 544 20.32 -2.34 -6.46
CA TYR A 544 21.70 -1.89 -6.43
C TYR A 544 22.66 -2.97 -5.90
N ASN A 545 22.21 -3.78 -4.94
CA ASN A 545 23.00 -4.91 -4.43
C ASN A 545 23.25 -5.97 -5.50
N HIS A 546 22.28 -6.20 -6.41
CA HIS A 546 22.48 -7.11 -7.53
C HIS A 546 23.50 -6.58 -8.57
N LEU A 547 23.71 -5.27 -8.63
CA LEU A 547 24.63 -4.62 -9.54
C LEU A 547 26.02 -4.41 -8.92
N SER A 548 26.23 -4.62 -7.62
CA SER A 548 27.50 -4.45 -6.95
C SER A 548 28.53 -5.51 -7.44
N ASN A 549 29.79 -5.13 -7.45
CA ASN A 549 30.91 -6.07 -7.66
C ASN A 549 31.36 -6.75 -6.35
N ASN A 550 30.79 -6.36 -5.22
CA ASN A 550 31.20 -6.88 -3.93
C ASN A 550 30.89 -8.38 -3.83
N VAL A 551 31.85 -9.16 -3.34
CA VAL A 551 31.70 -10.58 -3.02
C VAL A 551 31.72 -10.75 -1.51
N THR A 552 30.55 -11.04 -0.94
CA THR A 552 30.40 -11.28 0.50
C THR A 552 30.73 -12.73 0.84
N TYR A 553 31.43 -12.93 1.94
CA TYR A 553 31.79 -14.23 2.49
C TYR A 553 30.68 -14.75 3.39
N ALA A 554 30.11 -15.91 3.06
CA ALA A 554 29.18 -16.62 3.95
C ALA A 554 29.91 -17.72 4.74
N ASN A 555 30.66 -18.56 4.04
CA ASN A 555 31.59 -19.57 4.58
C ASN A 555 32.53 -20.02 3.45
N ARG A 556 33.52 -20.89 3.73
CA ARG A 556 34.51 -21.38 2.74
C ARG A 556 33.91 -22.10 1.53
N TYR A 557 32.67 -22.54 1.58
CA TYR A 557 31.96 -23.22 0.50
C TYR A 557 30.94 -22.34 -0.20
N LEU A 558 30.66 -21.15 0.35
CA LEU A 558 29.58 -20.29 -0.14
C LEU A 558 29.95 -18.81 -0.07
N MET A 559 29.98 -18.17 -1.20
CA MET A 559 30.09 -16.73 -1.37
C MET A 559 28.84 -16.20 -2.05
N GLN A 560 28.61 -14.90 -1.91
CA GLN A 560 27.51 -14.21 -2.59
C GLN A 560 28.03 -12.93 -3.24
N GLY A 561 27.69 -12.70 -4.50
CA GLY A 561 28.08 -11.50 -5.25
C GLY A 561 26.96 -10.97 -6.12
N GLY A 562 27.07 -9.74 -6.53
CA GLY A 562 26.21 -9.18 -7.56
C GLY A 562 26.71 -9.49 -8.97
N ASN A 563 25.99 -8.92 -9.95
CA ASN A 563 26.35 -8.98 -11.37
C ASN A 563 26.07 -7.63 -12.02
N PRO A 564 27.09 -6.79 -12.26
CA PRO A 564 26.90 -5.46 -12.84
C PRO A 564 26.43 -5.49 -14.31
N TYR A 565 26.43 -6.66 -14.96
CA TYR A 565 25.94 -6.84 -16.32
C TYR A 565 24.44 -7.09 -16.43
N LEU A 566 23.71 -7.13 -15.30
CA LEU A 566 22.27 -7.33 -15.30
C LEU A 566 21.54 -6.19 -16.02
N ARG A 567 20.55 -6.57 -16.79
CA ARG A 567 19.65 -5.65 -17.52
C ARG A 567 18.33 -5.49 -16.80
N PRO A 568 17.61 -4.36 -16.99
CA PRO A 568 16.24 -4.23 -16.55
C PRO A 568 15.36 -5.32 -17.14
N SER A 569 14.46 -5.85 -16.30
CA SER A 569 13.41 -6.76 -16.73
C SER A 569 12.24 -6.00 -17.31
N PHE A 570 11.63 -6.53 -18.39
CA PHE A 570 10.42 -5.99 -19.01
C PHE A 570 9.29 -6.99 -18.95
N THR A 571 8.11 -6.53 -18.54
CA THR A 571 6.91 -7.38 -18.47
C THR A 571 5.82 -6.81 -19.37
N HIS A 572 5.45 -7.53 -20.41
CA HIS A 572 4.30 -7.26 -21.26
C HIS A 572 3.12 -8.07 -20.73
N SER A 573 2.04 -7.39 -20.34
CA SER A 573 0.88 -8.02 -19.71
C SER A 573 -0.37 -7.78 -20.55
N VAL A 574 -1.12 -8.85 -20.85
CA VAL A 574 -2.52 -8.78 -21.33
C VAL A 574 -3.42 -9.32 -20.23
N SER A 575 -4.40 -8.54 -19.81
CA SER A 575 -5.31 -8.91 -18.72
C SER A 575 -6.76 -8.75 -19.12
N ALA A 576 -7.59 -9.70 -18.69
CA ALA A 576 -9.04 -9.66 -18.78
C ALA A 576 -9.63 -9.72 -17.36
N VAL A 577 -10.44 -8.73 -17.00
CA VAL A 577 -11.11 -8.65 -15.70
C VAL A 577 -12.62 -8.61 -15.90
N SER A 578 -13.33 -9.44 -15.16
CA SER A 578 -14.80 -9.54 -15.19
C SER A 578 -15.37 -9.32 -13.80
N VAL A 579 -16.38 -8.46 -13.69
CA VAL A 579 -17.09 -8.17 -12.43
C VAL A 579 -18.59 -8.42 -12.65
N TRP A 580 -19.15 -9.35 -11.86
CA TRP A 580 -20.57 -9.65 -11.87
C TRP A 580 -21.10 -9.78 -10.43
N LYS A 581 -21.91 -8.82 -9.99
CA LYS A 581 -22.44 -8.75 -8.63
C LYS A 581 -21.30 -8.81 -7.59
N PHE A 582 -21.18 -9.93 -6.87
CA PHE A 582 -20.17 -10.20 -5.84
C PHE A 582 -19.02 -11.08 -6.36
N LEU A 583 -19.04 -11.47 -7.61
CA LEU A 583 -18.00 -12.26 -8.25
C LEU A 583 -17.07 -11.37 -9.07
N GLN A 584 -15.79 -11.63 -8.97
CA GLN A 584 -14.75 -11.05 -9.78
C GLN A 584 -13.85 -12.17 -10.31
N ALA A 585 -13.55 -12.14 -11.58
CA ALA A 585 -12.55 -13.03 -12.21
C ALA A 585 -11.51 -12.19 -12.93
N ASN A 586 -10.27 -12.64 -12.88
CA ASN A 586 -9.15 -12.03 -13.58
C ASN A 586 -8.30 -13.13 -14.22
N VAL A 587 -7.90 -12.91 -15.48
CA VAL A 587 -6.91 -13.74 -16.18
C VAL A 587 -5.85 -12.79 -16.75
N THR A 588 -4.58 -13.09 -16.48
CA THR A 588 -3.46 -12.28 -16.94
C THR A 588 -2.41 -13.19 -17.56
N PHE A 589 -2.08 -12.94 -18.82
CA PHE A 589 -0.91 -13.49 -19.48
C PHE A 589 0.22 -12.46 -19.48
N GLN A 590 1.42 -12.90 -19.12
CA GLN A 590 2.62 -12.05 -19.04
C GLN A 590 3.77 -12.70 -19.78
N GLN A 591 4.40 -11.93 -20.66
CA GLN A 591 5.73 -12.26 -21.18
C GLN A 591 6.75 -11.45 -20.39
N VAL A 592 7.53 -12.13 -19.55
CA VAL A 592 8.63 -11.54 -18.80
C VAL A 592 9.91 -11.70 -19.61
N LYS A 593 10.57 -10.59 -19.91
CA LYS A 593 11.88 -10.54 -20.57
C LYS A 593 12.93 -10.12 -19.58
N ASP A 594 14.09 -10.74 -19.60
CA ASP A 594 15.26 -10.42 -18.78
C ASP A 594 14.97 -10.36 -17.26
N ALA A 595 14.10 -11.24 -16.74
CA ALA A 595 13.90 -11.38 -15.29
C ALA A 595 15.21 -11.71 -14.59
N VAL A 596 15.49 -11.05 -13.46
CA VAL A 596 16.65 -11.36 -12.64
C VAL A 596 16.34 -12.61 -11.82
N ILE A 597 17.16 -13.65 -12.00
CA ILE A 597 17.05 -14.92 -11.29
C ILE A 597 18.38 -15.32 -10.67
N GLN A 598 18.33 -16.09 -9.62
CA GLN A 598 19.50 -16.62 -8.94
C GLN A 598 20.27 -17.58 -9.84
N TRP A 599 21.58 -17.46 -9.83
CA TRP A 599 22.55 -18.24 -10.58
C TRP A 599 23.72 -18.59 -9.68
N THR A 600 24.57 -19.51 -10.11
CA THR A 600 25.83 -19.82 -9.41
C THR A 600 26.99 -19.79 -10.36
N GLU A 601 28.11 -19.33 -9.85
CA GLU A 601 29.39 -19.30 -10.54
C GLU A 601 30.39 -20.19 -9.82
N ARG A 602 31.31 -20.83 -10.55
CA ARG A 602 32.41 -21.58 -9.94
C ARG A 602 33.38 -20.62 -9.27
N VAL A 603 33.91 -21.02 -8.13
CA VAL A 603 34.95 -20.28 -7.43
C VAL A 603 36.29 -20.71 -7.98
N PRO A 604 37.16 -19.81 -8.46
CA PRO A 604 38.47 -20.18 -9.02
C PRO A 604 39.30 -20.95 -7.99
N GLY A 605 39.84 -22.12 -8.43
CA GLY A 605 40.70 -22.96 -7.57
C GLY A 605 39.98 -23.70 -6.43
N ASN A 606 38.65 -23.63 -6.34
CA ASN A 606 37.88 -24.34 -5.33
C ASN A 606 36.63 -24.98 -5.91
N SER A 607 36.71 -26.30 -6.23
CA SER A 607 35.60 -27.05 -6.82
C SER A 607 34.46 -27.34 -5.82
N SER A 608 34.74 -27.28 -4.53
CA SER A 608 33.75 -27.49 -3.45
C SER A 608 32.92 -26.24 -3.10
N ALA A 609 33.28 -25.08 -3.68
CA ALA A 609 32.64 -23.79 -3.37
C ALA A 609 31.92 -23.21 -4.59
N VAL A 610 30.88 -22.44 -4.30
CA VAL A 610 30.14 -21.67 -5.31
C VAL A 610 29.94 -20.23 -4.85
N LYS A 611 29.89 -19.33 -5.82
CA LYS A 611 29.45 -17.96 -5.66
C LYS A 611 28.01 -17.83 -6.15
N ILE A 612 27.08 -17.48 -5.28
CA ILE A 612 25.72 -17.11 -5.66
C ILE A 612 25.77 -15.75 -6.35
N SER A 613 25.18 -15.69 -7.54
CA SER A 613 25.09 -14.51 -8.40
C SER A 613 23.68 -14.42 -8.99
N ASN A 614 23.50 -13.61 -10.02
CA ASN A 614 22.24 -13.44 -10.72
C ASN A 614 22.45 -13.32 -12.23
N ILE A 615 21.47 -13.78 -13.00
CA ILE A 615 21.42 -13.60 -14.46
C ILE A 615 20.05 -13.11 -14.91
N ASN A 616 19.98 -12.70 -16.18
CA ASN A 616 18.72 -12.40 -16.84
C ASN A 616 18.15 -13.62 -17.55
N LYS A 617 16.88 -13.94 -17.32
CA LYS A 617 16.16 -15.04 -17.97
C LYS A 617 14.75 -14.62 -18.36
N SER A 618 14.28 -15.06 -19.53
CA SER A 618 12.93 -14.72 -20.03
C SER A 618 12.02 -15.93 -19.97
N PHE A 619 10.76 -15.72 -19.61
CA PHE A 619 9.74 -16.77 -19.57
C PHE A 619 8.32 -16.18 -19.57
N PRO A 620 7.32 -16.92 -20.08
CA PRO A 620 5.92 -16.54 -19.96
C PRO A 620 5.30 -17.03 -18.65
N THR A 621 4.27 -16.31 -18.21
CA THR A 621 3.48 -16.62 -17.02
C THR A 621 2.00 -16.44 -17.32
N LEU A 622 1.16 -17.37 -16.88
CA LEU A 622 -0.29 -17.24 -16.85
C LEU A 622 -0.76 -17.24 -15.40
N SER A 623 -1.57 -16.27 -15.05
CA SER A 623 -2.24 -16.24 -13.76
C SER A 623 -3.75 -16.07 -13.95
N ALA A 624 -4.51 -16.73 -13.09
CA ALA A 624 -5.97 -16.63 -13.05
C ALA A 624 -6.43 -16.51 -11.59
N SER A 625 -7.44 -15.70 -11.36
CA SER A 625 -8.04 -15.59 -10.03
C SER A 625 -9.55 -15.43 -10.11
N VAL A 626 -10.24 -15.98 -9.10
CA VAL A 626 -11.69 -15.79 -8.89
C VAL A 626 -11.88 -15.41 -7.43
N SER A 627 -12.60 -14.32 -7.19
CA SER A 627 -12.96 -13.85 -5.85
C SER A 627 -14.47 -13.70 -5.72
N ALA A 628 -15.01 -14.06 -4.56
CA ALA A 628 -16.42 -13.92 -4.23
C ALA A 628 -16.59 -13.33 -2.84
N SER A 629 -17.39 -12.26 -2.70
CA SER A 629 -17.65 -11.59 -1.42
C SER A 629 -19.16 -11.39 -1.20
N PRO A 630 -19.94 -12.46 -0.98
CA PRO A 630 -21.36 -12.36 -0.68
C PRO A 630 -21.59 -11.86 0.75
N VAL A 631 -22.83 -11.42 1.02
CA VAL A 631 -23.31 -11.13 2.38
C VAL A 631 -24.40 -12.13 2.71
N ILE A 632 -24.24 -12.89 3.78
CA ILE A 632 -25.15 -13.96 4.19
C ILE A 632 -25.81 -13.56 5.51
N LYS A 633 -27.14 -13.52 5.54
CA LYS A 633 -27.97 -13.20 6.72
C LYS A 633 -27.57 -11.92 7.47
N LYS A 634 -26.96 -10.94 6.79
CA LYS A 634 -26.50 -9.64 7.35
C LYS A 634 -25.43 -9.73 8.46
N ILE A 635 -25.07 -10.92 8.90
CA ILE A 635 -24.15 -11.19 10.01
C ILE A 635 -22.83 -11.76 9.50
N TRP A 636 -22.88 -12.65 8.53
CA TRP A 636 -21.74 -13.37 8.00
C TRP A 636 -21.27 -12.79 6.65
N HIS A 637 -20.01 -12.45 6.58
CA HIS A 637 -19.37 -11.80 5.46
C HIS A 637 -18.11 -12.56 5.05
N PRO A 638 -18.28 -13.65 4.27
CA PRO A 638 -17.14 -14.36 3.73
C PRO A 638 -16.57 -13.66 2.52
N THR A 639 -15.26 -13.79 2.35
CA THR A 639 -14.54 -13.51 1.10
C THR A 639 -13.74 -14.74 0.74
N TRP A 640 -14.03 -15.32 -0.42
CA TRP A 640 -13.29 -16.44 -0.98
C TRP A 640 -12.45 -15.96 -2.14
N THR A 641 -11.18 -16.32 -2.17
CA THR A 641 -10.31 -16.04 -3.30
C THR A 641 -9.55 -17.30 -3.67
N LEU A 642 -9.60 -17.64 -4.94
CA LEU A 642 -8.82 -18.69 -5.55
C LEU A 642 -7.87 -18.06 -6.55
N TYR A 643 -6.60 -18.46 -6.54
CA TYR A 643 -5.56 -17.98 -7.42
C TYR A 643 -4.74 -19.14 -7.95
N LEU A 644 -4.50 -19.13 -9.24
CA LEU A 644 -3.64 -20.08 -9.96
C LEU A 644 -2.55 -19.30 -10.68
N MET A 645 -1.32 -19.79 -10.62
CA MET A 645 -0.20 -19.28 -11.41
C MET A 645 0.57 -20.43 -12.05
N LYS A 646 0.82 -20.30 -13.33
CA LYS A 646 1.67 -21.19 -14.11
C LYS A 646 2.76 -20.39 -14.79
N GLN A 647 4.00 -20.79 -14.57
CA GLN A 647 5.17 -20.29 -15.30
C GLN A 647 5.73 -21.37 -16.23
N TRP A 648 6.16 -20.98 -17.41
CA TRP A 648 6.90 -21.85 -18.33
C TRP A 648 8.37 -21.46 -18.25
N PHE A 649 9.02 -21.99 -17.24
CA PHE A 649 10.42 -21.73 -16.95
C PHE A 649 11.24 -23.01 -17.13
N GLU A 650 12.39 -22.91 -17.76
CA GLU A 650 13.34 -24.00 -17.87
C GLU A 650 14.78 -23.52 -17.76
N MET A 651 15.64 -24.35 -17.19
CA MET A 651 17.02 -24.03 -16.93
C MET A 651 17.88 -25.31 -17.08
N SER A 652 19.04 -25.20 -17.76
CA SER A 652 20.03 -26.25 -17.80
C SER A 652 20.84 -26.25 -16.50
N MET A 653 21.11 -27.46 -15.99
CA MET A 653 21.93 -27.69 -14.80
C MET A 653 23.03 -28.73 -15.18
N ASP A 654 24.23 -28.48 -14.67
CA ASP A 654 25.29 -29.49 -14.72
C ASP A 654 24.85 -30.71 -13.89
N GLY A 655 25.08 -31.91 -14.37
CA GLY A 655 24.73 -33.15 -13.67
C GLY A 655 23.25 -33.56 -13.65
N LEU A 656 22.29 -32.64 -13.81
CA LEU A 656 20.85 -32.95 -13.78
C LEU A 656 20.12 -32.69 -15.11
N GLY A 657 20.81 -32.12 -16.11
CA GLY A 657 20.21 -31.76 -17.40
C GLY A 657 19.23 -30.58 -17.28
N THR A 658 18.15 -30.59 -18.07
CA THR A 658 17.22 -29.47 -18.10
C THR A 658 16.11 -29.63 -17.06
N VAL A 659 16.05 -28.72 -16.10
CA VAL A 659 14.96 -28.61 -15.11
C VAL A 659 13.87 -27.70 -15.67
N LYS A 660 12.63 -28.20 -15.66
CA LYS A 660 11.46 -27.50 -16.18
C LYS A 660 10.44 -27.23 -15.07
N SER A 661 9.90 -25.99 -15.02
CA SER A 661 8.77 -25.62 -14.18
C SER A 661 7.49 -26.27 -14.70
N LYS A 662 7.08 -27.40 -14.13
CA LYS A 662 5.94 -28.20 -14.60
C LYS A 662 4.65 -27.90 -13.84
N ASN A 663 4.72 -27.65 -12.53
CA ASN A 663 3.57 -27.62 -11.63
C ASN A 663 3.11 -26.18 -11.38
N PRO A 664 1.83 -25.85 -11.61
CA PRO A 664 1.29 -24.58 -11.21
C PRO A 664 1.24 -24.44 -9.67
N ILE A 665 1.20 -23.21 -9.19
CA ILE A 665 0.90 -22.88 -7.79
C ILE A 665 -0.58 -22.54 -7.70
N PHE A 666 -1.25 -23.12 -6.72
CA PHE A 666 -2.62 -22.81 -6.37
C PHE A 666 -2.65 -22.22 -4.96
N ASN A 667 -3.30 -21.06 -4.80
CA ASN A 667 -3.54 -20.41 -3.53
C ASN A 667 -5.05 -20.24 -3.31
N GLY A 668 -5.52 -20.56 -2.11
CA GLY A 668 -6.87 -20.33 -1.67
C GLY A 668 -6.89 -19.51 -0.40
N SER A 669 -7.72 -18.50 -0.31
CA SER A 669 -7.97 -17.77 0.93
C SER A 669 -9.46 -17.70 1.20
N TRP A 670 -9.81 -17.82 2.48
CA TRP A 670 -11.15 -17.72 2.98
C TRP A 670 -11.16 -16.87 4.24
N SER A 671 -11.58 -15.62 4.09
CA SER A 671 -11.72 -14.67 5.19
C SER A 671 -13.18 -14.55 5.59
N ASN A 672 -13.48 -14.65 6.88
CA ASN A 672 -14.80 -14.52 7.45
C ASN A 672 -14.84 -13.40 8.48
N SER A 673 -15.92 -12.66 8.46
CA SER A 673 -16.23 -11.68 9.50
C SER A 673 -17.67 -11.90 9.97
N PHE A 674 -17.85 -11.99 11.28
CA PHE A 674 -19.14 -12.14 11.92
C PHE A 674 -19.41 -10.92 12.78
N GLU A 675 -20.44 -10.15 12.43
CA GLU A 675 -20.89 -9.01 13.23
C GLU A 675 -21.87 -9.47 14.29
N LEU A 676 -21.51 -9.26 15.55
CA LEU A 676 -22.31 -9.64 16.70
C LEU A 676 -22.86 -8.37 17.39
N PRO A 677 -23.96 -8.51 18.17
CA PRO A 677 -24.50 -7.40 18.98
C PRO A 677 -23.43 -6.74 19.87
N LYS A 678 -23.71 -5.54 20.35
CA LYS A 678 -22.84 -4.76 21.25
C LYS A 678 -21.45 -4.44 20.66
N LYS A 679 -21.32 -4.33 19.32
CA LYS A 679 -20.08 -3.98 18.60
C LYS A 679 -18.94 -5.01 18.77
N TYR A 680 -19.28 -6.28 18.90
CA TYR A 680 -18.30 -7.35 18.76
C TYR A 680 -18.14 -7.74 17.29
N THR A 681 -16.94 -8.06 16.90
CA THR A 681 -16.64 -8.65 15.57
C THR A 681 -15.74 -9.86 15.78
N VAL A 682 -16.16 -11.00 15.28
CA VAL A 682 -15.31 -12.22 15.21
C VAL A 682 -14.76 -12.34 13.81
N MET A 683 -13.47 -12.60 13.69
CA MET A 683 -12.75 -12.77 12.43
C MET A 683 -12.15 -14.17 12.39
N LEU A 684 -12.36 -14.89 11.30
CA LEU A 684 -11.77 -16.21 11.05
C LEU A 684 -11.16 -16.20 9.65
N ASP A 685 -9.84 -16.29 9.58
CA ASP A 685 -9.13 -16.26 8.31
C ASP A 685 -8.37 -17.57 8.10
N MET A 686 -8.56 -18.16 6.92
CA MET A 686 -7.90 -19.38 6.49
C MET A 686 -7.18 -19.15 5.16
N GLY A 687 -5.99 -19.71 5.04
CA GLY A 687 -5.19 -19.67 3.82
C GLY A 687 -4.63 -21.04 3.49
N TYR A 688 -4.56 -21.35 2.20
CA TYR A 688 -3.95 -22.56 1.67
C TYR A 688 -3.04 -22.22 0.51
N SER A 689 -1.86 -22.82 0.45
CA SER A 689 -0.94 -22.72 -0.68
C SER A 689 -0.44 -24.11 -1.05
N SER A 690 -0.57 -24.47 -2.34
CA SER A 690 -0.09 -25.76 -2.82
C SER A 690 1.42 -25.77 -3.05
N ALA A 691 1.99 -26.99 -3.15
CA ALA A 691 3.26 -27.17 -3.82
C ALA A 691 3.17 -26.70 -5.28
N GLY A 692 4.30 -26.29 -5.86
CA GLY A 692 4.37 -25.85 -7.25
C GLY A 692 5.72 -25.23 -7.60
N ASN A 693 5.83 -24.64 -8.78
CA ASN A 693 7.08 -24.05 -9.26
C ASN A 693 6.96 -22.53 -9.40
N TYR A 694 7.97 -21.82 -8.94
CA TYR A 694 8.17 -20.40 -9.13
C TYR A 694 9.59 -20.14 -9.61
N GLN A 695 9.75 -19.68 -10.86
CA GLN A 695 11.05 -19.49 -11.50
C GLN A 695 11.90 -20.76 -11.36
N ASN A 696 13.13 -20.64 -10.85
CA ASN A 696 14.05 -21.72 -10.55
C ASN A 696 13.83 -22.39 -9.17
N ALA A 697 12.74 -22.06 -8.48
CA ALA A 697 12.39 -22.70 -7.22
C ALA A 697 11.18 -23.63 -7.35
N ARG A 698 11.22 -24.75 -6.63
CA ARG A 698 10.11 -25.67 -6.47
C ARG A 698 9.71 -25.72 -5.02
N LEU A 699 8.49 -25.30 -4.72
CA LEU A 699 7.88 -25.54 -3.43
C LEU A 699 7.59 -27.03 -3.31
N THR A 700 8.22 -27.71 -2.39
CA THR A 700 8.18 -29.18 -2.26
C THR A 700 7.25 -29.64 -1.17
N ARG A 701 7.07 -28.83 -0.10
CA ARG A 701 6.12 -29.16 0.94
C ARG A 701 4.70 -28.90 0.48
N ARG A 702 3.88 -29.87 0.74
CA ARG A 702 2.43 -29.78 0.55
C ARG A 702 1.83 -28.93 1.68
N ASP A 703 0.91 -28.08 1.30
CA ASP A 703 -0.13 -27.56 2.19
C ASP A 703 0.35 -26.61 3.29
N LEU A 704 0.76 -25.43 2.89
CA LEU A 704 0.79 -24.31 3.82
C LEU A 704 -0.65 -23.90 4.15
N PHE A 705 -1.23 -24.53 5.18
CA PHE A 705 -2.53 -24.15 5.70
C PHE A 705 -2.36 -23.23 6.91
N GLN A 706 -2.89 -22.02 6.81
CA GLN A 706 -2.86 -21.02 7.86
C GLN A 706 -4.25 -20.82 8.43
N LEU A 707 -4.35 -20.66 9.75
CA LEU A 707 -5.58 -20.39 10.47
C LEU A 707 -5.33 -19.28 11.47
N SER A 708 -6.16 -18.24 11.42
CA SER A 708 -6.14 -17.12 12.38
C SER A 708 -7.54 -16.84 12.89
N LEU A 709 -7.67 -16.55 14.19
CA LEU A 709 -8.92 -16.19 14.85
C LEU A 709 -8.75 -14.86 15.58
N GLY A 710 -9.70 -13.95 15.42
CA GLY A 710 -9.66 -12.63 16.04
C GLY A 710 -11.00 -12.25 16.67
N LEU A 711 -10.92 -11.48 17.76
CA LEU A 711 -12.05 -10.85 18.43
C LEU A 711 -11.76 -9.36 18.56
N ARG A 712 -12.68 -8.53 18.11
CA ARG A 712 -12.63 -7.08 18.22
C ARG A 712 -13.81 -6.57 19.02
N LYS A 713 -13.55 -5.55 19.86
CA LYS A 713 -14.56 -4.82 20.62
C LYS A 713 -14.28 -3.33 20.59
N SER A 714 -15.31 -2.52 20.39
CA SER A 714 -15.22 -1.06 20.42
C SER A 714 -16.13 -0.47 21.51
N TRP A 715 -15.67 0.65 22.12
CA TRP A 715 -16.35 1.41 23.14
C TRP A 715 -16.36 2.91 22.80
N PHE A 716 -17.14 3.70 23.55
CA PHE A 716 -17.17 5.16 23.47
C PHE A 716 -17.35 5.69 22.04
N LYS A 717 -18.39 5.22 21.33
CA LYS A 717 -18.65 5.57 19.92
C LYS A 717 -17.42 5.30 19.02
N ASP A 718 -16.76 4.17 19.24
CA ASP A 718 -15.57 3.69 18.53
C ASP A 718 -14.29 4.52 18.76
N GLN A 719 -14.25 5.31 19.85
CA GLN A 719 -13.02 6.03 20.25
C GLN A 719 -11.96 5.08 20.83
N LEU A 720 -12.37 4.01 21.51
CA LEU A 720 -11.48 2.98 22.03
C LEU A 720 -11.81 1.64 21.39
N THR A 721 -10.79 0.97 20.85
CA THR A 721 -10.93 -0.35 20.22
C THR A 721 -9.85 -1.29 20.74
N LEU A 722 -10.28 -2.48 21.16
CA LEU A 722 -9.40 -3.59 21.51
C LEU A 722 -9.58 -4.70 20.48
N THR A 723 -8.47 -5.21 19.96
CA THR A 723 -8.44 -6.39 19.09
C THR A 723 -7.50 -7.42 19.70
N VAL A 724 -7.98 -8.64 19.89
CA VAL A 724 -7.18 -9.79 20.29
C VAL A 724 -7.20 -10.79 19.13
N ARG A 725 -6.05 -11.25 18.67
CA ARG A 725 -5.96 -12.14 17.51
C ARG A 725 -4.88 -13.20 17.69
N GLY A 726 -5.25 -14.44 17.49
CA GLY A 726 -4.33 -15.56 17.35
C GLY A 726 -3.98 -15.79 15.88
N TYR A 727 -2.70 -15.81 15.57
CA TYR A 727 -2.16 -16.07 14.23
C TYR A 727 -1.54 -17.45 14.15
N ASN A 728 -1.62 -18.08 12.99
CA ASN A 728 -0.99 -19.39 12.71
C ASN A 728 -1.31 -20.47 13.79
N LEU A 729 -2.58 -20.54 14.20
CA LEU A 729 -3.02 -21.37 15.33
C LEU A 729 -2.65 -22.85 15.16
N LEU A 730 -2.49 -23.33 13.93
CA LEU A 730 -2.10 -24.70 13.63
C LEU A 730 -0.59 -24.93 13.66
N ASN A 731 0.21 -23.89 13.88
CA ASN A 731 1.69 -23.91 13.93
C ASN A 731 2.34 -24.62 12.74
N LYS A 732 1.75 -24.48 11.54
CA LYS A 732 2.25 -25.07 10.30
C LYS A 732 2.95 -24.03 9.43
N ASN A 733 3.84 -23.21 10.02
CA ASN A 733 4.57 -22.17 9.29
C ASN A 733 5.98 -22.64 8.87
N GLN A 734 6.09 -23.92 8.51
CA GLN A 734 7.28 -24.52 7.92
C GLN A 734 7.07 -24.53 6.40
N TRP A 735 8.03 -24.04 5.65
CA TRP A 735 8.02 -24.20 4.21
C TRP A 735 9.30 -24.87 3.72
N ASP A 736 9.15 -25.75 2.74
CA ASP A 736 10.23 -26.46 2.13
C ASP A 736 10.27 -26.06 0.66
N ASN A 737 11.45 -25.70 0.17
CA ASN A 737 11.68 -25.43 -1.25
C ASN A 737 12.92 -26.13 -1.74
N THR A 738 13.03 -26.26 -3.05
CA THR A 738 14.26 -26.64 -3.72
C THR A 738 14.57 -25.56 -4.73
N ILE A 739 15.73 -24.93 -4.62
CA ILE A 739 16.23 -23.93 -5.55
C ILE A 739 17.21 -24.65 -6.49
N TYR A 740 17.04 -24.42 -7.77
CA TYR A 740 17.90 -24.96 -8.81
C TYR A 740 18.67 -23.81 -9.45
N THR A 741 19.97 -23.98 -9.60
CA THR A 741 20.81 -23.10 -10.42
C THR A 741 21.56 -23.97 -11.47
N ASN A 742 22.44 -23.39 -12.24
CA ASN A 742 23.24 -24.20 -13.19
C ASN A 742 24.13 -25.25 -12.52
N LEU A 743 24.69 -24.92 -11.35
CA LEU A 743 25.66 -25.77 -10.63
C LEU A 743 25.09 -26.39 -9.35
N THR A 744 23.97 -25.88 -8.82
CA THR A 744 23.51 -26.33 -7.50
C THR A 744 22.04 -26.70 -7.46
N GLN A 745 21.76 -27.68 -6.59
CA GLN A 745 20.43 -27.98 -6.08
C GLN A 745 20.44 -27.76 -4.58
N SER A 746 19.71 -26.76 -4.10
CA SER A 746 19.60 -26.46 -2.66
C SER A 746 18.20 -26.79 -2.18
N ARG A 747 18.05 -27.86 -1.39
CA ARG A 747 16.80 -28.21 -0.71
C ARG A 747 16.81 -27.57 0.67
N GLN A 748 15.89 -26.67 0.89
CA GLN A 748 15.81 -25.88 2.09
C GLN A 748 14.48 -26.12 2.83
N SER A 749 14.56 -26.37 4.15
CA SER A 749 13.43 -26.43 5.06
C SER A 749 13.60 -25.32 6.10
N SER A 750 12.66 -24.42 6.17
CA SER A 750 12.73 -23.28 7.09
C SER A 750 11.53 -23.28 8.04
N ILE A 751 11.82 -23.11 9.33
CA ILE A 751 10.83 -22.94 10.39
C ILE A 751 11.01 -21.53 10.94
N SER A 752 10.04 -20.68 10.71
CA SER A 752 9.93 -19.38 11.35
C SER A 752 9.00 -19.46 12.57
N GLU A 753 8.89 -18.37 13.32
CA GLU A 753 7.97 -18.30 14.46
C GLU A 753 6.55 -18.70 14.04
N GLY A 754 6.00 -19.70 14.71
CA GLY A 754 4.72 -20.30 14.36
C GLY A 754 3.54 -19.52 14.93
N ARG A 755 2.98 -20.01 16.06
CA ARG A 755 1.81 -19.39 16.72
C ARG A 755 2.18 -18.03 17.31
N MET A 756 1.29 -17.05 17.15
CA MET A 756 1.45 -15.73 17.74
C MET A 756 0.12 -15.23 18.27
N LEU A 757 0.10 -14.69 19.49
CA LEU A 757 -1.03 -13.98 20.05
C LEU A 757 -0.75 -12.49 19.95
N GLY A 758 -1.66 -11.74 19.36
CA GLY A 758 -1.58 -10.29 19.21
C GLY A 758 -2.69 -9.59 19.98
N VAL A 759 -2.33 -8.48 20.63
CA VAL A 759 -3.25 -7.56 21.28
C VAL A 759 -2.99 -6.16 20.74
N THR A 760 -4.02 -5.52 20.19
CA THR A 760 -3.96 -4.15 19.68
C THR A 760 -4.95 -3.31 20.45
N LEU A 761 -4.47 -2.21 21.05
CA LEU A 761 -5.27 -1.17 21.66
C LEU A 761 -5.15 0.10 20.85
N GLN A 762 -6.28 0.68 20.45
CA GLN A 762 -6.32 1.92 19.70
C GLN A 762 -7.25 2.92 20.40
N TRP A 763 -6.75 4.15 20.59
CA TRP A 763 -7.49 5.25 21.14
C TRP A 763 -7.49 6.45 20.18
N ARG A 764 -8.63 7.15 20.10
CA ARG A 764 -8.87 8.24 19.18
C ARG A 764 -9.60 9.41 19.83
N PHE A 765 -9.12 10.61 19.53
CA PHE A 765 -9.80 11.83 19.85
C PHE A 765 -9.79 12.76 18.62
N ASN A 766 -10.96 13.18 18.14
CA ASN A 766 -11.12 14.09 16.98
C ASN A 766 -10.18 13.76 15.79
N ALA A 767 -9.84 12.49 15.63
CA ALA A 767 -8.92 12.06 14.61
C ALA A 767 -9.57 12.10 13.21
N SER A 768 -8.87 12.70 12.28
CA SER A 768 -9.25 12.78 10.87
C SER A 768 -8.02 12.54 10.02
N HIS A 769 -8.22 12.18 8.75
CA HIS A 769 -7.08 11.88 7.85
C HIS A 769 -6.45 13.15 7.30
N SER A 770 -5.14 13.09 7.01
CA SER A 770 -4.40 14.21 6.44
C SER A 770 -4.98 14.65 5.10
N ARG A 771 -4.98 15.96 4.88
CA ARG A 771 -5.32 16.60 3.61
C ARG A 771 -4.11 16.71 2.67
N TYR A 772 -2.94 16.26 3.10
CA TYR A 772 -1.73 16.25 2.29
C TYR A 772 -1.95 15.48 0.99
N ARG A 773 -1.53 16.02 -0.18
CA ARG A 773 -1.82 15.49 -1.53
C ARG A 773 -0.57 15.13 -2.34
N GLY A 774 0.62 15.20 -1.77
CA GLY A 774 1.85 14.83 -2.48
C GLY A 774 1.76 13.42 -3.09
N GLN A 775 2.03 13.32 -4.37
CA GLN A 775 1.94 12.06 -5.14
C GLN A 775 3.29 11.38 -5.32
N GLY A 776 4.37 12.06 -4.92
CA GLY A 776 5.72 11.58 -5.12
C GLY A 776 6.26 11.82 -6.53
N ALA A 777 7.53 12.18 -6.62
CA ALA A 777 8.20 12.43 -7.90
C ALA A 777 8.82 11.14 -8.46
N ASP A 778 9.49 10.30 -7.62
CA ASP A 778 10.07 9.01 -8.06
C ASP A 778 10.10 7.98 -6.92
N SER A 779 8.94 7.41 -6.64
CA SER A 779 8.78 6.41 -5.59
C SER A 779 9.40 5.08 -5.94
N GLY A 780 9.48 4.74 -7.22
CA GLY A 780 10.12 3.51 -7.70
C GLY A 780 11.60 3.49 -7.37
N GLU A 781 12.30 4.62 -7.55
CA GLU A 781 13.72 4.74 -7.25
C GLU A 781 13.98 4.74 -5.73
N ILE A 782 13.18 5.45 -4.96
CA ILE A 782 13.28 5.45 -3.48
C ILE A 782 13.05 4.04 -2.93
N GLN A 783 12.06 3.31 -3.46
CA GLN A 783 11.82 1.91 -3.09
C GLN A 783 13.00 1.00 -3.43
N ARG A 784 13.62 1.19 -4.59
CA ARG A 784 14.79 0.42 -5.05
C ARG A 784 15.99 0.64 -4.13
N LEU A 785 16.21 1.87 -3.64
CA LEU A 785 17.26 2.19 -2.66
C LEU A 785 16.96 1.56 -1.29
N SER A 786 15.73 1.67 -0.80
CA SER A 786 15.34 1.17 0.52
C SER A 786 15.26 -0.37 0.59
N SER A 787 14.93 -1.05 -0.51
CA SER A 787 14.82 -2.52 -0.55
C SER A 787 16.17 -3.23 -0.45
N GLY A 788 17.25 -2.55 -0.79
CA GLY A 788 18.61 -3.08 -0.65
C GLY A 788 19.10 -3.23 0.79
N SER A 789 18.49 -2.53 1.75
CA SER A 789 18.88 -2.60 3.17
C SER A 789 18.12 -3.64 3.99
N ASN A 790 17.05 -4.24 3.46
CA ASN A 790 16.13 -5.08 4.24
C ASN A 790 15.98 -6.53 3.73
N LYS A 791 16.72 -6.94 2.70
CA LYS A 791 16.64 -8.31 2.14
C LYS A 791 18.05 -8.88 1.99
N GLN A 792 18.58 -9.38 3.06
CA GLN A 792 19.62 -10.40 3.07
C GLN A 792 19.20 -11.54 3.99
#